data_2b00c9f0e1a5b208355a793536a79215
#
_entry.id   2b00c9f0e1a5b208355a793536a79215
#
_cell.length_a   1.000
_cell.length_b   1.000
_cell.length_c   1.000
_cell.angle_alpha   90.00
_cell.angle_beta   90.00
_cell.angle_gamma   90.00
#
_symmetry.space_group_name_H-M   'P 1'
#
loop_
_entity.id
_entity.type
_entity.pdbx_description
1 polymer ?
#
loop_
_entity_poly.entity_id
_entity_poly.type
_entity_poly.pdbx_seq_one_letter_code
_entity_poly.pdbx_strand_id
1 'polypeptide(L)'
;MKKRLLSLFLTFSMLLTFFPVGTVTVFASDSPMAYTDGSYQFILNADNTATKTKYTGNEHRITIPAQVTHGAYIYPVSKIGDRVFCNYKYILTSVQIPDTVTEIGSNAFYNRTSLKSVTIQDNKPSCVKKIGRQAFMYCSALTDISILDSVTEIGSDAFHHCDELDTVTIPEGVTSVADGMFSYCYNLHTVTLPDSVTAIEERAFTGTALTQIHILANVAQIGTDAFSECFALSTITSDSESYPAIDNVLYEKSANGDYTLVRYPSRREDLAFKTPNAVARIGTHAFDCCLYLASVKIPDSVISIGTGAFMNCSALQDIEFSCRITELPESVFAGCISLKSIDIPEGITQILDDAFAGCEQLERIAIPSSVTKIPESAFSSCESLKTVEYSGSRSQWNAIFTDSGLQDLPVAPGSIDVTVTSDIRTVTAKVDGSSVPINDGKFIVTIGKTVELSVSDPQYRDGYTWAGGSGIVSADNTTYTFVAGQDDTAVTLTTVEHTNYDTGDFTISGLADYSYGDNIDIRIEPKDTRITDYIVRYVRNAGTSNEEEFNELPKDAGTYTLRIIQGDTVRIDIPEKITIHPVTITNDTFQNELTVTLPADAVEEEGNDHTAAVTVRADSRLNALLQSDEIKLELVYLNDMGEEVVAPTKAGRYTVK
;
A
#
# COMPACT_ATOMS: atom_id res chain seq x y z
N MET A 1 -13.57 -1.22 -67.27
CA MET A 1 -12.90 -2.02 -66.22
C MET A 1 -13.56 -3.38 -65.94
N LYS A 2 -14.59 -3.84 -66.68
CA LYS A 2 -15.26 -5.15 -66.45
C LYS A 2 -14.85 -6.27 -67.41
N LYS A 3 -13.90 -6.05 -68.33
CA LYS A 3 -13.48 -7.09 -69.27
C LYS A 3 -12.06 -7.67 -69.03
N ARG A 4 -11.35 -7.20 -68.00
CA ARG A 4 -10.02 -7.75 -67.62
C ARG A 4 -10.04 -8.69 -66.43
N LEU A 5 -11.19 -8.80 -65.69
CA LEU A 5 -11.34 -9.74 -64.57
C LEU A 5 -11.81 -11.15 -64.98
N LEU A 6 -12.36 -11.29 -66.21
CA LEU A 6 -12.85 -12.58 -66.67
C LEU A 6 -11.79 -13.46 -67.35
N SER A 7 -10.65 -12.88 -67.71
CA SER A 7 -9.54 -13.62 -68.36
C SER A 7 -8.58 -14.24 -67.33
N LEU A 8 -8.54 -13.72 -66.06
CA LEU A 8 -7.72 -14.27 -64.99
C LEU A 8 -8.41 -15.48 -64.32
N PHE A 9 -9.71 -15.59 -64.36
CA PHE A 9 -10.45 -16.70 -63.78
C PHE A 9 -10.46 -17.97 -64.63
N LEU A 10 -10.28 -17.83 -65.96
CA LEU A 10 -10.25 -18.99 -66.90
C LEU A 10 -8.85 -19.59 -67.02
N THR A 11 -7.78 -18.87 -66.74
CA THR A 11 -6.41 -19.45 -66.74
C THR A 11 -6.04 -20.15 -65.44
N PHE A 12 -6.73 -19.88 -64.33
CA PHE A 12 -6.55 -20.60 -63.07
C PHE A 12 -7.38 -21.89 -62.95
N SER A 13 -8.42 -22.04 -63.82
CA SER A 13 -9.27 -23.23 -63.85
C SER A 13 -8.75 -24.36 -64.72
N MET A 14 -7.66 -24.12 -65.55
CA MET A 14 -7.08 -25.16 -66.37
C MET A 14 -5.77 -25.74 -65.90
N LEU A 15 -5.25 -25.27 -64.72
CA LEU A 15 -4.01 -25.85 -64.11
C LEU A 15 -4.31 -26.79 -62.94
N LEU A 16 -5.56 -27.09 -62.63
CA LEU A 16 -5.97 -27.92 -61.51
C LEU A 16 -6.44 -29.34 -61.89
N THR A 17 -6.11 -29.83 -63.08
CA THR A 17 -6.62 -31.14 -63.56
C THR A 17 -5.53 -32.23 -63.73
N PHE A 18 -4.33 -32.07 -63.13
CA PHE A 18 -3.32 -33.13 -63.21
C PHE A 18 -2.58 -33.42 -61.88
N PHE A 19 -3.31 -33.32 -60.77
CA PHE A 19 -2.89 -34.01 -59.55
C PHE A 19 -3.98 -35.00 -59.12
N PRO A 20 -3.62 -36.26 -58.79
CA PRO A 20 -4.59 -37.18 -58.28
C PRO A 20 -5.12 -36.61 -56.98
N VAL A 21 -6.45 -36.41 -56.95
CA VAL A 21 -7.14 -36.04 -55.73
C VAL A 21 -7.06 -37.24 -54.75
N GLY A 22 -5.94 -37.34 -54.05
CA GLY A 22 -5.95 -38.03 -52.79
C GLY A 22 -6.87 -37.28 -51.83
N THR A 23 -7.89 -37.90 -51.43
CA THR A 23 -8.81 -37.41 -50.34
C THR A 23 -7.96 -37.08 -49.14
N VAL A 24 -7.70 -35.78 -48.93
CA VAL A 24 -7.16 -35.33 -47.64
C VAL A 24 -8.30 -35.49 -46.60
N THR A 25 -8.35 -36.66 -45.99
CA THR A 25 -9.11 -36.85 -44.77
C THR A 25 -8.42 -36.03 -43.70
N VAL A 26 -8.91 -34.83 -43.45
CA VAL A 26 -8.58 -34.08 -42.26
C VAL A 26 -9.15 -34.85 -41.08
N PHE A 27 -8.35 -35.64 -40.43
CA PHE A 27 -8.67 -36.08 -39.07
C PHE A 27 -8.46 -34.88 -38.15
N ALA A 28 -9.49 -34.10 -37.96
CA ALA A 28 -9.58 -33.23 -36.82
C ALA A 28 -9.74 -34.13 -35.58
N SER A 29 -8.64 -34.59 -35.04
CA SER A 29 -8.57 -35.01 -33.66
C SER A 29 -8.45 -33.72 -32.85
N ASP A 30 -9.51 -33.34 -32.14
CA ASP A 30 -9.55 -32.19 -31.26
C ASP A 30 -8.57 -32.31 -30.05
N SER A 31 -7.76 -33.33 -30.01
CA SER A 31 -6.77 -33.59 -28.95
C SER A 31 -5.36 -33.62 -29.53
N PRO A 32 -4.43 -32.81 -28.99
CA PRO A 32 -3.02 -32.85 -29.41
C PRO A 32 -2.43 -34.26 -29.24
N MET A 33 -1.80 -34.80 -30.29
CA MET A 33 -1.26 -36.14 -30.31
C MET A 33 0.19 -36.15 -29.86
N ALA A 34 0.49 -36.88 -28.77
CA ALA A 34 1.87 -37.09 -28.34
C ALA A 34 2.61 -38.05 -29.32
N TYR A 35 3.82 -37.67 -29.72
CA TYR A 35 4.68 -38.38 -30.65
C TYR A 35 6.12 -38.44 -30.13
N THR A 36 6.82 -39.56 -30.32
CA THR A 36 8.23 -39.71 -29.94
C THR A 36 9.06 -40.07 -31.18
N ASP A 37 10.14 -39.34 -31.38
CA ASP A 37 11.13 -39.57 -32.43
C ASP A 37 12.53 -39.61 -31.79
N GLY A 38 13.09 -40.79 -31.69
CA GLY A 38 14.35 -41.00 -30.96
C GLY A 38 14.30 -40.52 -29.51
N SER A 39 15.17 -39.60 -29.15
CA SER A 39 15.24 -38.97 -27.82
C SER A 39 14.28 -37.78 -27.63
N TYR A 40 13.52 -37.45 -28.66
CA TYR A 40 12.66 -36.27 -28.65
C TYR A 40 11.20 -36.66 -28.50
N GLN A 41 10.46 -35.96 -27.64
CA GLN A 41 9.02 -36.06 -27.53
C GLN A 41 8.37 -34.77 -28.02
N PHE A 42 7.29 -34.92 -28.78
CA PHE A 42 6.56 -33.82 -29.40
C PHE A 42 5.05 -33.97 -29.17
N ILE A 43 4.35 -32.86 -29.33
CA ILE A 43 2.92 -32.82 -29.56
C ILE A 43 2.73 -32.35 -31.01
N LEU A 44 1.99 -33.12 -31.80
CA LEU A 44 1.56 -32.75 -33.14
C LEU A 44 0.35 -31.86 -33.03
N ASN A 45 0.45 -30.63 -33.52
CA ASN A 45 -0.56 -29.58 -33.38
C ASN A 45 -1.60 -29.66 -34.52
N ALA A 46 -2.80 -29.12 -34.28
CA ALA A 46 -3.87 -29.08 -35.27
C ALA A 46 -3.54 -28.20 -36.51
N ASP A 47 -2.61 -27.30 -36.41
CA ASP A 47 -2.12 -26.42 -37.48
C ASP A 47 -1.03 -27.08 -38.36
N ASN A 48 -0.83 -28.39 -38.26
CA ASN A 48 0.19 -29.17 -38.92
C ASN A 48 1.64 -28.78 -38.55
N THR A 49 1.86 -28.26 -37.35
CA THR A 49 3.15 -28.03 -36.75
C THR A 49 3.43 -29.01 -35.62
N ALA A 50 4.63 -29.02 -35.05
CA ALA A 50 4.98 -29.78 -33.89
C ALA A 50 5.55 -28.90 -32.77
N THR A 51 5.13 -29.16 -31.53
CA THR A 51 5.70 -28.57 -30.31
C THR A 51 6.61 -29.59 -29.64
N LYS A 52 7.87 -29.26 -29.42
CA LYS A 52 8.80 -30.10 -28.66
C LYS A 52 8.45 -30.03 -27.18
N THR A 53 8.20 -31.16 -26.53
CA THR A 53 7.71 -31.21 -25.13
C THR A 53 8.68 -31.84 -24.14
N LYS A 54 9.60 -32.71 -24.59
CA LYS A 54 10.57 -33.36 -23.71
C LYS A 54 11.79 -33.84 -24.50
N TYR A 55 12.93 -33.93 -23.83
CA TYR A 55 14.14 -34.55 -24.30
C TYR A 55 14.59 -35.63 -23.32
N THR A 56 14.90 -36.83 -23.81
CA THR A 56 15.29 -38.01 -23.03
C THR A 56 16.69 -38.55 -23.36
N GLY A 57 17.40 -37.87 -24.29
CA GLY A 57 18.78 -38.20 -24.65
C GLY A 57 19.78 -37.89 -23.54
N ASN A 58 21.06 -38.07 -23.82
CA ASN A 58 22.16 -37.87 -22.88
C ASN A 58 23.30 -36.98 -23.43
N GLU A 59 23.07 -36.35 -24.58
CA GLU A 59 24.06 -35.50 -25.24
C GLU A 59 24.23 -34.18 -24.51
N HIS A 60 25.49 -33.72 -24.44
CA HIS A 60 25.85 -32.40 -23.90
C HIS A 60 25.57 -31.27 -24.90
N ARG A 61 25.47 -31.58 -26.18
CA ARG A 61 25.18 -30.68 -27.29
C ARG A 61 23.95 -31.19 -28.01
N ILE A 62 22.93 -30.39 -28.15
CA ILE A 62 21.65 -30.79 -28.71
C ILE A 62 21.36 -29.96 -29.98
N THR A 63 21.01 -30.66 -31.04
CA THR A 63 20.40 -30.03 -32.23
C THR A 63 18.92 -30.41 -32.25
N ILE A 64 18.03 -29.41 -32.14
CA ILE A 64 16.59 -29.62 -32.24
C ILE A 64 16.26 -29.87 -33.71
N PRO A 65 15.53 -30.96 -34.06
CA PRO A 65 15.17 -31.20 -35.45
C PRO A 65 14.23 -30.12 -35.99
N ALA A 66 14.42 -29.71 -37.25
CA ALA A 66 13.56 -28.72 -37.89
C ALA A 66 12.15 -29.25 -38.18
N GLN A 67 12.01 -30.57 -38.27
CA GLN A 67 10.75 -31.20 -38.60
C GLN A 67 10.71 -32.62 -38.01
N VAL A 68 9.50 -33.14 -37.81
CA VAL A 68 9.28 -34.57 -37.48
C VAL A 68 8.31 -35.20 -38.45
N THR A 69 8.50 -36.48 -38.73
CA THR A 69 7.67 -37.23 -39.68
C THR A 69 6.79 -38.23 -38.91
N HIS A 70 5.49 -38.15 -39.10
CA HIS A 70 4.55 -39.11 -38.55
C HIS A 70 3.64 -39.64 -39.66
N GLY A 71 3.76 -40.93 -39.95
CA GLY A 71 3.11 -41.55 -41.11
C GLY A 71 3.58 -40.93 -42.43
N ALA A 72 2.69 -40.44 -43.25
CA ALA A 72 2.96 -39.75 -44.52
C ALA A 72 3.16 -38.23 -44.38
N TYR A 73 3.03 -37.68 -43.18
CA TYR A 73 3.00 -36.25 -42.93
C TYR A 73 4.30 -35.76 -42.29
N ILE A 74 4.71 -34.54 -42.68
CA ILE A 74 5.86 -33.84 -42.13
C ILE A 74 5.33 -32.64 -41.34
N TYR A 75 5.75 -32.54 -40.07
CA TYR A 75 5.39 -31.50 -39.13
C TYR A 75 6.61 -30.61 -38.83
N PRO A 76 6.72 -29.37 -39.30
CA PRO A 76 7.78 -28.49 -38.86
C PRO A 76 7.69 -28.26 -37.36
N VAL A 77 8.83 -28.29 -36.68
CA VAL A 77 8.89 -27.97 -35.23
C VAL A 77 8.83 -26.45 -35.08
N SER A 78 7.67 -25.95 -34.68
CA SER A 78 7.39 -24.52 -34.56
C SER A 78 7.57 -23.97 -33.15
N LYS A 79 7.61 -24.84 -32.13
CA LYS A 79 7.70 -24.41 -30.74
C LYS A 79 8.58 -25.35 -29.90
N ILE A 80 9.41 -24.78 -29.04
CA ILE A 80 9.99 -25.43 -27.87
C ILE A 80 9.05 -25.19 -26.72
N GLY A 81 8.41 -26.24 -26.20
CA GLY A 81 7.43 -26.15 -25.14
C GLY A 81 8.02 -25.74 -23.81
N ASP A 82 7.12 -25.53 -22.84
CA ASP A 82 7.51 -25.11 -21.51
C ASP A 82 8.31 -26.22 -20.79
N ARG A 83 9.33 -25.81 -20.03
CA ARG A 83 10.15 -26.69 -19.17
C ARG A 83 10.80 -27.88 -19.88
N VAL A 84 10.98 -27.85 -21.20
CA VAL A 84 11.48 -28.99 -21.99
C VAL A 84 12.80 -29.52 -21.45
N PHE A 85 13.71 -28.65 -21.06
CA PHE A 85 15.04 -29.01 -20.57
C PHE A 85 15.26 -28.74 -19.08
N CYS A 86 14.30 -28.19 -18.34
CA CYS A 86 14.49 -27.77 -16.94
C CYS A 86 14.84 -28.96 -16.02
N ASN A 87 14.36 -30.16 -16.29
CA ASN A 87 14.62 -31.39 -15.53
C ASN A 87 15.64 -32.30 -16.21
N TYR A 88 16.37 -31.77 -17.21
CA TYR A 88 17.37 -32.59 -17.91
C TYR A 88 18.54 -32.88 -16.98
N LYS A 89 18.78 -34.16 -16.71
CA LYS A 89 19.76 -34.63 -15.70
C LYS A 89 21.21 -34.58 -16.15
N TYR A 90 21.47 -34.41 -17.45
CA TYR A 90 22.83 -34.33 -17.99
C TYR A 90 23.27 -32.87 -18.16
N ILE A 91 24.58 -32.69 -18.26
CA ILE A 91 25.18 -31.36 -18.49
C ILE A 91 24.86 -30.91 -19.92
N LEU A 92 24.06 -29.87 -20.07
CA LEU A 92 23.78 -29.27 -21.36
C LEU A 92 24.73 -28.09 -21.59
N THR A 93 25.53 -28.13 -22.65
CA THR A 93 26.53 -27.10 -22.93
C THR A 93 26.20 -26.24 -24.15
N SER A 94 25.47 -26.77 -25.13
CA SER A 94 25.01 -25.98 -26.29
C SER A 94 23.71 -26.54 -26.87
N VAL A 95 22.92 -25.65 -27.45
CA VAL A 95 21.68 -26.00 -28.15
C VAL A 95 21.66 -25.28 -29.50
N GLN A 96 21.35 -26.04 -30.55
CA GLN A 96 21.06 -25.50 -31.86
C GLN A 96 19.57 -25.56 -32.14
N ILE A 97 18.94 -24.43 -32.38
CA ILE A 97 17.51 -24.26 -32.64
C ILE A 97 17.31 -24.04 -34.14
N PRO A 98 16.42 -24.77 -34.83
CA PRO A 98 16.17 -24.61 -36.25
C PRO A 98 15.37 -23.35 -36.57
N ASP A 99 15.46 -22.88 -37.82
CA ASP A 99 14.76 -21.72 -38.35
C ASP A 99 13.23 -21.85 -38.44
N THR A 100 12.70 -23.06 -38.19
CA THR A 100 11.24 -23.33 -38.11
C THR A 100 10.61 -22.94 -36.77
N VAL A 101 11.42 -22.77 -35.71
CA VAL A 101 10.91 -22.46 -34.37
C VAL A 101 10.53 -20.97 -34.30
N THR A 102 9.29 -20.73 -33.89
CA THR A 102 8.73 -19.37 -33.71
C THR A 102 8.62 -18.98 -32.25
N GLU A 103 8.63 -19.95 -31.33
CA GLU A 103 8.47 -19.69 -29.90
C GLU A 103 9.36 -20.62 -29.05
N ILE A 104 10.04 -20.03 -28.06
CA ILE A 104 10.71 -20.70 -26.95
C ILE A 104 9.84 -20.54 -25.72
N GLY A 105 9.34 -21.64 -25.18
CA GLY A 105 8.38 -21.66 -24.06
C GLY A 105 8.96 -21.24 -22.73
N SER A 106 8.08 -21.05 -21.76
CA SER A 106 8.46 -20.66 -20.41
C SER A 106 9.32 -21.71 -19.72
N ASN A 107 10.39 -21.26 -19.03
CA ASN A 107 11.33 -22.16 -18.33
C ASN A 107 11.99 -23.21 -19.24
N ALA A 108 12.00 -23.05 -20.54
CA ALA A 108 12.45 -24.08 -21.47
C ALA A 108 13.86 -24.61 -21.15
N PHE A 109 14.77 -23.72 -20.75
CA PHE A 109 16.16 -24.03 -20.35
C PHE A 109 16.46 -23.61 -18.91
N TYR A 110 15.44 -23.47 -18.07
CA TYR A 110 15.59 -23.05 -16.68
C TYR A 110 16.67 -23.86 -15.95
N ASN A 111 17.56 -23.17 -15.24
CA ASN A 111 18.63 -23.74 -14.41
C ASN A 111 19.59 -24.65 -15.20
N ARG A 112 19.97 -24.24 -16.41
CA ARG A 112 21.00 -24.92 -17.22
C ARG A 112 22.35 -24.23 -17.03
N THR A 113 22.89 -24.32 -15.83
CA THR A 113 24.11 -23.61 -15.37
C THR A 113 25.37 -23.87 -16.21
N SER A 114 25.40 -24.90 -17.04
CA SER A 114 26.51 -25.21 -17.93
C SER A 114 26.23 -24.84 -19.42
N LEU A 115 25.06 -24.30 -19.72
CA LEU A 115 24.68 -23.90 -21.09
C LEU A 115 25.47 -22.64 -21.48
N LYS A 116 26.39 -22.79 -22.43
CA LYS A 116 27.30 -21.73 -22.89
C LYS A 116 26.79 -20.99 -24.10
N SER A 117 26.05 -21.67 -24.99
CA SER A 117 25.58 -21.05 -26.21
C SER A 117 24.24 -21.63 -26.66
N VAL A 118 23.42 -20.73 -27.19
CA VAL A 118 22.20 -21.08 -27.92
C VAL A 118 22.33 -20.46 -29.30
N THR A 119 22.42 -21.32 -30.32
CA THR A 119 22.55 -20.88 -31.72
C THR A 119 21.22 -21.11 -32.42
N ILE A 120 20.70 -20.08 -33.05
CA ILE A 120 19.55 -20.22 -33.94
C ILE A 120 20.08 -20.34 -35.35
N GLN A 121 19.65 -21.37 -36.10
CA GLN A 121 20.06 -21.55 -37.48
C GLN A 121 19.43 -20.44 -38.34
N ASP A 122 20.24 -19.59 -38.86
CA ASP A 122 19.83 -18.44 -39.67
C ASP A 122 20.09 -18.72 -41.17
N ASN A 123 19.33 -19.65 -41.75
CA ASN A 123 19.33 -19.88 -43.21
C ASN A 123 18.23 -19.05 -43.93
N LYS A 124 17.40 -18.33 -43.17
CA LYS A 124 16.32 -17.43 -43.60
C LYS A 124 16.15 -16.35 -42.53
N PRO A 125 15.45 -15.23 -42.81
CA PRO A 125 15.12 -14.30 -41.75
C PRO A 125 14.49 -15.07 -40.60
N SER A 126 15.12 -15.03 -39.44
CA SER A 126 14.79 -15.78 -38.26
C SER A 126 13.29 -15.76 -37.96
N CYS A 127 12.78 -16.89 -37.50
CA CYS A 127 11.36 -17.08 -37.25
C CYS A 127 10.97 -16.92 -35.75
N VAL A 128 11.95 -16.94 -34.84
CA VAL A 128 11.61 -16.81 -33.39
C VAL A 128 11.01 -15.44 -33.12
N LYS A 129 9.74 -15.44 -32.71
CA LYS A 129 8.97 -14.24 -32.35
C LYS A 129 8.88 -14.03 -30.85
N LYS A 130 8.92 -15.14 -30.09
CA LYS A 130 8.67 -15.10 -28.66
C LYS A 130 9.68 -15.94 -27.87
N ILE A 131 10.23 -15.33 -26.82
CA ILE A 131 10.98 -15.99 -25.75
C ILE A 131 10.12 -15.92 -24.47
N GLY A 132 9.77 -17.07 -23.92
CA GLY A 132 8.86 -17.18 -22.78
C GLY A 132 9.49 -16.74 -21.45
N ARG A 133 8.63 -16.59 -20.45
CA ARG A 133 9.03 -16.26 -19.09
C ARG A 133 10.08 -17.24 -18.56
N GLN A 134 11.17 -16.73 -17.94
CA GLN A 134 12.23 -17.56 -17.32
C GLN A 134 12.88 -18.58 -18.28
N ALA A 135 12.83 -18.33 -19.58
CA ALA A 135 13.25 -19.33 -20.57
C ALA A 135 14.70 -19.77 -20.38
N PHE A 136 15.61 -18.85 -20.00
CA PHE A 136 17.02 -19.08 -19.72
C PHE A 136 17.43 -18.69 -18.32
N MET A 137 16.48 -18.57 -17.38
CA MET A 137 16.77 -18.21 -16.00
C MET A 137 17.75 -19.21 -15.37
N TYR A 138 18.80 -18.70 -14.69
CA TYR A 138 19.93 -19.47 -14.13
C TYR A 138 20.76 -20.24 -15.17
N CYS A 139 20.87 -19.73 -16.38
CA CYS A 139 21.86 -20.22 -17.35
C CYS A 139 23.20 -19.49 -17.13
N SER A 140 23.82 -19.67 -15.97
CA SER A 140 24.95 -18.84 -15.52
C SER A 140 26.21 -18.91 -16.39
N ALA A 141 26.40 -19.96 -17.19
CA ALA A 141 27.52 -20.04 -18.14
C ALA A 141 27.19 -19.47 -19.54
N LEU A 142 26.00 -18.89 -19.75
CA LEU A 142 25.58 -18.40 -21.06
C LEU A 142 26.34 -17.12 -21.40
N THR A 143 27.25 -17.21 -22.42
CA THR A 143 28.07 -16.08 -22.82
C THR A 143 27.53 -15.34 -24.03
N ASP A 144 26.78 -16.05 -24.89
CA ASP A 144 26.23 -15.50 -26.13
C ASP A 144 24.83 -16.07 -26.36
N ILE A 145 23.90 -15.14 -26.59
CA ILE A 145 22.60 -15.42 -27.14
C ILE A 145 22.28 -14.39 -28.19
N SER A 146 22.26 -14.83 -29.44
CA SER A 146 21.81 -13.97 -30.52
C SER A 146 20.30 -13.82 -30.45
N ILE A 147 19.84 -12.73 -29.82
CA ILE A 147 18.43 -12.31 -29.89
C ILE A 147 18.24 -11.76 -31.32
N LEU A 148 17.45 -12.46 -32.10
CA LEU A 148 17.31 -12.19 -33.52
C LEU A 148 16.34 -11.03 -33.77
N ASP A 149 16.54 -10.27 -34.81
CA ASP A 149 15.71 -9.12 -35.24
C ASP A 149 14.21 -9.47 -35.37
N SER A 150 13.88 -10.75 -35.47
CA SER A 150 12.49 -11.20 -35.56
C SER A 150 11.76 -11.31 -34.22
N VAL A 151 12.49 -11.28 -33.07
CA VAL A 151 11.86 -11.40 -31.74
C VAL A 151 11.11 -10.11 -31.43
N THR A 152 9.86 -10.27 -31.02
CA THR A 152 8.97 -9.15 -30.65
C THR A 152 8.50 -9.24 -29.19
N GLU A 153 8.70 -10.38 -28.53
CA GLU A 153 8.29 -10.59 -27.14
C GLU A 153 9.36 -11.38 -26.39
N ILE A 154 9.80 -10.84 -25.25
CA ILE A 154 10.70 -11.49 -24.31
C ILE A 154 10.02 -11.42 -22.93
N GLY A 155 9.78 -12.57 -22.32
CA GLY A 155 9.06 -12.67 -21.07
C GLY A 155 9.90 -12.28 -19.85
N SER A 156 9.22 -12.06 -18.72
CA SER A 156 9.85 -11.71 -17.44
C SER A 156 10.88 -12.76 -17.03
N ASP A 157 11.96 -12.30 -16.39
CA ASP A 157 13.09 -13.12 -15.90
C ASP A 157 13.76 -13.97 -16.99
N ALA A 158 13.57 -13.67 -18.28
CA ALA A 158 13.98 -14.55 -19.36
C ALA A 158 15.49 -14.92 -19.33
N PHE A 159 16.34 -13.99 -18.88
CA PHE A 159 17.80 -14.15 -18.75
C PHE A 159 18.28 -13.89 -17.31
N HIS A 160 17.39 -13.94 -16.32
CA HIS A 160 17.75 -13.74 -14.92
C HIS A 160 18.87 -14.71 -14.49
N HIS A 161 19.94 -14.21 -13.88
CA HIS A 161 21.15 -14.98 -13.54
C HIS A 161 21.82 -15.68 -14.73
N CYS A 162 21.94 -14.99 -15.85
CA CYS A 162 22.87 -15.35 -16.92
C CYS A 162 24.21 -14.64 -16.66
N ASP A 163 24.95 -15.15 -15.65
CA ASP A 163 26.06 -14.46 -15.00
C ASP A 163 27.22 -14.10 -15.94
N GLU A 164 27.47 -14.95 -16.95
CA GLU A 164 28.55 -14.77 -17.93
C GLU A 164 28.13 -13.98 -19.19
N LEU A 165 26.91 -13.48 -19.24
CA LEU A 165 26.41 -12.67 -20.34
C LEU A 165 27.03 -11.26 -20.28
N ASP A 166 27.80 -10.87 -21.29
CA ASP A 166 28.58 -9.63 -21.29
C ASP A 166 27.87 -8.47 -22.03
N THR A 167 27.35 -8.75 -23.23
CA THR A 167 26.68 -7.74 -24.05
C THR A 167 25.38 -8.26 -24.62
N VAL A 168 24.38 -7.39 -24.75
CA VAL A 168 23.08 -7.73 -25.34
C VAL A 168 22.60 -6.59 -26.23
N THR A 169 22.14 -6.97 -27.43
CA THR A 169 21.38 -6.08 -28.32
C THR A 169 19.92 -6.55 -28.33
N ILE A 170 19.00 -5.71 -27.87
CA ILE A 170 17.58 -5.98 -27.91
C ILE A 170 17.07 -5.62 -29.33
N PRO A 171 16.27 -6.49 -29.98
CA PRO A 171 15.80 -6.26 -31.34
C PRO A 171 14.69 -5.21 -31.44
N GLU A 172 14.60 -4.56 -32.61
CA GLU A 172 13.64 -3.49 -32.91
C GLU A 172 12.16 -3.88 -32.78
N GLY A 173 11.82 -5.15 -32.71
CA GLY A 173 10.44 -5.60 -32.46
C GLY A 173 10.00 -5.58 -31.01
N VAL A 174 10.93 -5.46 -30.07
CA VAL A 174 10.65 -5.50 -28.63
C VAL A 174 10.29 -4.11 -28.12
N THR A 175 9.14 -3.98 -27.49
CA THR A 175 8.63 -2.70 -27.00
C THR A 175 8.81 -2.48 -25.50
N SER A 176 9.19 -3.52 -24.75
CA SER A 176 9.42 -3.46 -23.29
C SER A 176 10.61 -4.32 -22.91
N VAL A 177 11.48 -3.82 -22.05
CA VAL A 177 12.42 -4.64 -21.28
C VAL A 177 11.65 -5.17 -20.07
N ALA A 178 11.24 -6.43 -20.13
CA ALA A 178 10.31 -7.03 -19.17
C ALA A 178 10.90 -7.12 -17.75
N ASP A 179 10.00 -7.29 -16.75
CA ASP A 179 10.37 -7.45 -15.35
C ASP A 179 11.46 -8.51 -15.16
N GLY A 180 12.53 -8.11 -14.47
CA GLY A 180 13.67 -8.96 -14.14
C GLY A 180 14.42 -9.55 -15.34
N MET A 181 14.20 -9.07 -16.57
CA MET A 181 14.70 -9.71 -17.80
C MET A 181 16.19 -10.06 -17.73
N PHE A 182 17.04 -9.14 -17.24
CA PHE A 182 18.49 -9.31 -17.09
C PHE A 182 18.95 -9.21 -15.63
N SER A 183 18.05 -9.35 -14.69
CA SER A 183 18.36 -9.24 -13.28
C SER A 183 19.46 -10.22 -12.88
N TYR A 184 20.47 -9.72 -12.16
CA TYR A 184 21.65 -10.46 -11.72
C TYR A 184 22.50 -11.09 -12.84
N CYS A 185 22.50 -10.50 -14.02
CA CYS A 185 23.51 -10.77 -15.05
C CYS A 185 24.81 -10.04 -14.68
N TYR A 186 25.61 -10.62 -13.78
CA TYR A 186 26.73 -9.96 -13.10
C TYR A 186 27.85 -9.47 -14.04
N ASN A 187 27.96 -10.00 -15.26
CA ASN A 187 28.94 -9.56 -16.26
C ASN A 187 28.32 -8.70 -17.37
N LEU A 188 27.03 -8.37 -17.32
CA LEU A 188 26.40 -7.59 -18.35
C LEU A 188 26.82 -6.11 -18.29
N HIS A 189 27.82 -5.74 -19.08
CA HIS A 189 28.40 -4.40 -19.12
C HIS A 189 27.69 -3.46 -20.10
N THR A 190 27.10 -3.99 -21.16
CA THR A 190 26.52 -3.17 -22.22
C THR A 190 25.20 -3.75 -22.71
N VAL A 191 24.18 -2.90 -22.78
CA VAL A 191 22.91 -3.19 -23.41
C VAL A 191 22.60 -2.12 -24.45
N THR A 192 22.26 -2.56 -25.68
CA THR A 192 21.74 -1.69 -26.72
C THR A 192 20.22 -1.81 -26.77
N LEU A 193 19.54 -0.70 -26.50
CA LEU A 193 18.08 -0.59 -26.58
C LEU A 193 17.67 -0.09 -27.97
N PRO A 194 16.64 -0.65 -28.63
CA PRO A 194 16.06 -0.15 -29.84
C PRO A 194 15.07 1.00 -29.60
N ASP A 195 14.81 1.81 -30.64
CA ASP A 195 13.85 2.91 -30.60
C ASP A 195 12.39 2.46 -30.29
N SER A 196 12.09 1.18 -30.49
CA SER A 196 10.78 0.59 -30.18
C SER A 196 10.50 0.47 -28.68
N VAL A 197 11.51 0.55 -27.80
CA VAL A 197 11.32 0.38 -26.35
C VAL A 197 10.61 1.61 -25.77
N THR A 198 9.45 1.35 -25.17
CA THR A 198 8.64 2.36 -24.48
C THR A 198 8.60 2.16 -22.95
N ALA A 199 9.00 0.98 -22.46
CA ALA A 199 9.05 0.66 -21.04
C ALA A 199 10.29 -0.14 -20.68
N ILE A 200 10.88 0.16 -19.53
CA ILE A 200 11.83 -0.65 -18.79
C ILE A 200 11.12 -1.06 -17.51
N GLU A 201 10.79 -2.34 -17.37
CA GLU A 201 9.94 -2.81 -16.30
C GLU A 201 10.74 -3.01 -15.00
N GLU A 202 10.03 -3.46 -13.93
CA GLU A 202 10.60 -3.64 -12.60
C GLU A 202 11.84 -4.56 -12.67
N ARG A 203 12.90 -4.22 -11.92
CA ARG A 203 14.13 -5.01 -11.80
C ARG A 203 14.81 -5.42 -13.12
N ALA A 204 14.48 -4.79 -14.24
CA ALA A 204 14.92 -5.22 -15.57
C ALA A 204 16.44 -5.42 -15.68
N PHE A 205 17.24 -4.58 -14.98
CA PHE A 205 18.71 -4.62 -14.97
C PHE A 205 19.31 -4.69 -13.56
N THR A 206 18.51 -5.04 -12.53
CA THR A 206 19.02 -5.16 -11.16
C THR A 206 20.24 -6.07 -11.08
N GLY A 207 21.28 -5.63 -10.38
CA GLY A 207 22.49 -6.44 -10.15
C GLY A 207 23.35 -6.68 -11.39
N THR A 208 23.22 -5.87 -12.44
CA THR A 208 24.09 -5.95 -13.64
C THR A 208 25.38 -5.14 -13.48
N ALA A 209 26.37 -5.46 -14.32
CA ALA A 209 27.63 -4.71 -14.41
C ALA A 209 27.56 -3.52 -15.37
N LEU A 210 26.37 -3.03 -15.71
CA LEU A 210 26.23 -1.88 -16.62
C LEU A 210 27.07 -0.71 -16.15
N THR A 211 27.94 -0.20 -17.02
CA THR A 211 28.77 0.97 -16.74
C THR A 211 28.07 2.27 -17.13
N GLN A 212 27.20 2.19 -18.08
CA GLN A 212 26.38 3.30 -18.57
C GLN A 212 25.06 2.80 -19.15
N ILE A 213 24.07 3.68 -19.14
CA ILE A 213 22.78 3.46 -19.80
C ILE A 213 22.30 4.75 -20.47
N HIS A 214 21.74 4.62 -21.67
CA HIS A 214 21.05 5.71 -22.36
C HIS A 214 19.56 5.41 -22.45
N ILE A 215 18.74 6.28 -21.87
CA ILE A 215 17.27 6.18 -21.90
C ILE A 215 16.75 6.87 -23.16
N LEU A 216 16.15 6.10 -24.04
CA LEU A 216 15.67 6.59 -25.35
C LEU A 216 14.44 7.48 -25.22
N ALA A 217 14.19 8.33 -26.20
CA ALA A 217 13.11 9.32 -26.22
C ALA A 217 11.71 8.71 -26.02
N ASN A 218 11.49 7.49 -26.52
CA ASN A 218 10.20 6.81 -26.45
C ASN A 218 9.93 6.12 -25.11
N VAL A 219 10.92 6.04 -24.20
CA VAL A 219 10.72 5.42 -22.88
C VAL A 219 9.83 6.32 -22.03
N ALA A 220 8.62 5.86 -21.78
CA ALA A 220 7.59 6.54 -20.99
C ALA A 220 7.37 5.92 -19.61
N GLN A 221 7.98 4.75 -19.33
CA GLN A 221 7.87 4.06 -18.05
C GLN A 221 9.20 3.40 -17.69
N ILE A 222 9.64 3.63 -16.42
CA ILE A 222 10.74 2.91 -15.77
C ILE A 222 10.20 2.35 -14.46
N GLY A 223 10.27 1.03 -14.31
CA GLY A 223 9.77 0.32 -13.12
C GLY A 223 10.70 0.49 -11.92
N THR A 224 10.16 0.16 -10.77
CA THR A 224 10.91 0.15 -9.51
C THR A 224 12.12 -0.79 -9.62
N ASP A 225 13.24 -0.39 -9.03
CA ASP A 225 14.47 -1.18 -8.97
C ASP A 225 15.09 -1.56 -10.34
N ALA A 226 14.64 -0.93 -11.42
CA ALA A 226 15.13 -1.26 -12.76
C ALA A 226 16.66 -1.23 -12.87
N PHE A 227 17.35 -0.40 -12.07
CA PHE A 227 18.81 -0.24 -12.05
C PHE A 227 19.41 -0.42 -10.64
N SER A 228 18.69 -1.04 -9.69
CA SER A 228 19.22 -1.31 -8.34
C SER A 228 20.44 -2.23 -8.40
N GLU A 229 21.34 -2.12 -7.43
CA GLU A 229 22.54 -2.97 -7.32
C GLU A 229 23.45 -2.95 -8.59
N CYS A 230 23.31 -1.95 -9.46
CA CYS A 230 24.22 -1.76 -10.60
C CYS A 230 25.51 -1.10 -10.11
N PHE A 231 26.40 -1.85 -9.43
CA PHE A 231 27.60 -1.34 -8.76
C PHE A 231 28.61 -0.64 -9.68
N ALA A 232 28.57 -0.92 -10.98
CA ALA A 232 29.47 -0.35 -11.98
C ALA A 232 28.92 0.89 -12.68
N LEU A 233 27.65 1.23 -12.44
CA LEU A 233 26.94 2.29 -13.18
C LEU A 233 27.51 3.66 -12.79
N SER A 234 28.14 4.32 -13.77
CA SER A 234 28.76 5.64 -13.60
C SER A 234 28.05 6.75 -14.37
N THR A 235 27.34 6.40 -15.45
CA THR A 235 26.75 7.36 -16.36
C THR A 235 25.33 6.97 -16.74
N ILE A 236 24.41 7.91 -16.58
CA ILE A 236 23.04 7.80 -17.09
C ILE A 236 22.77 9.01 -17.98
N THR A 237 22.40 8.76 -19.23
CA THR A 237 21.96 9.80 -20.16
C THR A 237 20.53 9.52 -20.62
N SER A 238 19.81 10.55 -21.06
CA SER A 238 18.41 10.37 -21.44
C SER A 238 17.98 11.40 -22.48
N ASP A 239 17.21 10.93 -23.46
CA ASP A 239 16.44 11.73 -24.40
C ASP A 239 14.93 11.71 -24.03
N SER A 240 14.52 10.96 -23.01
CA SER A 240 13.12 10.88 -22.57
C SER A 240 12.67 12.16 -21.86
N GLU A 241 11.51 12.69 -22.25
CA GLU A 241 10.88 13.82 -21.56
C GLU A 241 10.30 13.43 -20.19
N SER A 242 9.86 12.16 -20.05
CA SER A 242 9.31 11.63 -18.82
C SER A 242 10.38 11.26 -17.79
N TYR A 243 11.55 10.83 -18.28
CA TYR A 243 12.68 10.40 -17.45
C TYR A 243 13.97 11.15 -17.82
N PRO A 244 14.04 12.48 -17.60
CA PRO A 244 15.24 13.24 -17.91
C PRO A 244 16.42 12.84 -17.02
N ALA A 245 17.62 12.80 -17.61
CA ALA A 245 18.88 12.72 -16.88
C ALA A 245 19.50 14.10 -16.76
N ILE A 246 19.62 14.61 -15.54
CA ILE A 246 20.22 15.92 -15.23
C ILE A 246 21.51 15.64 -14.46
N ASP A 247 22.63 16.10 -14.98
CA ASP A 247 23.93 15.84 -14.37
C ASP A 247 24.18 14.34 -14.09
N ASN A 248 23.88 13.50 -15.06
CA ASN A 248 23.94 12.03 -15.02
C ASN A 248 23.01 11.35 -13.97
N VAL A 249 22.17 12.08 -13.26
CA VAL A 249 21.18 11.54 -12.33
C VAL A 249 19.84 11.41 -13.05
N LEU A 250 19.19 10.26 -12.91
CA LEU A 250 17.91 9.97 -13.53
C LEU A 250 16.77 10.45 -12.65
N TYR A 251 15.85 11.16 -13.26
CA TYR A 251 14.63 11.63 -12.63
C TYR A 251 13.40 11.18 -13.39
N GLU A 252 12.30 11.01 -12.69
CA GLU A 252 10.96 10.93 -13.26
C GLU A 252 10.30 12.30 -13.14
N LYS A 253 9.76 12.81 -14.23
CA LYS A 253 9.02 14.07 -14.27
C LYS A 253 7.53 13.80 -14.22
N SER A 254 6.88 14.22 -13.16
CA SER A 254 5.44 14.08 -13.01
C SER A 254 4.66 15.12 -13.84
N ALA A 255 3.35 14.91 -14.03
CA ALA A 255 2.50 15.79 -14.82
C ALA A 255 2.38 17.21 -14.26
N ASN A 256 2.57 17.42 -12.95
CA ASN A 256 2.59 18.74 -12.30
C ASN A 256 3.96 19.43 -12.36
N GLY A 257 4.97 18.78 -12.95
CA GLY A 257 6.32 19.31 -13.11
C GLY A 257 7.29 19.00 -11.98
N ASP A 258 6.86 18.30 -10.92
CA ASP A 258 7.74 17.84 -9.85
C ASP A 258 8.61 16.66 -10.32
N TYR A 259 9.77 16.49 -9.69
CA TYR A 259 10.68 15.39 -9.97
C TYR A 259 10.72 14.38 -8.83
N THR A 260 10.77 13.10 -9.20
CA THR A 260 11.22 12.01 -8.34
C THR A 260 12.64 11.63 -8.76
N LEU A 261 13.60 11.62 -7.83
CA LEU A 261 14.93 11.09 -8.11
C LEU A 261 14.82 9.56 -8.20
N VAL A 262 15.02 9.00 -9.38
CA VAL A 262 14.88 7.57 -9.67
C VAL A 262 16.19 6.83 -9.44
N ARG A 263 17.29 7.36 -9.92
CA ARG A 263 18.58 6.68 -9.77
C ARG A 263 19.76 7.67 -9.79
N TYR A 264 20.57 7.63 -8.76
CA TYR A 264 21.92 8.19 -8.70
C TYR A 264 22.93 7.10 -9.11
N PRO A 265 23.85 7.33 -10.04
CA PRO A 265 24.80 6.29 -10.46
C PRO A 265 25.72 5.85 -9.33
N SER A 266 25.73 4.55 -9.02
CA SER A 266 26.43 3.98 -7.85
C SER A 266 27.96 4.19 -7.90
N ARG A 267 28.53 4.26 -9.12
CA ARG A 267 29.98 4.42 -9.33
C ARG A 267 30.40 5.86 -9.56
N ARG A 268 29.50 6.81 -9.39
CA ARG A 268 29.82 8.23 -9.47
C ARG A 268 30.74 8.61 -8.30
N GLU A 269 31.85 9.29 -8.59
CA GLU A 269 32.93 9.55 -7.60
C GLU A 269 32.72 10.83 -6.78
N ASP A 270 31.55 11.45 -6.84
CA ASP A 270 31.23 12.63 -6.03
C ASP A 270 31.18 12.26 -4.55
N LEU A 271 31.89 13.03 -3.74
CA LEU A 271 31.86 12.85 -2.27
C LEU A 271 30.62 13.48 -1.63
N ALA A 272 29.96 14.42 -2.31
CA ALA A 272 28.81 15.13 -1.79
C ALA A 272 27.76 15.36 -2.88
N PHE A 273 26.51 15.19 -2.54
CA PHE A 273 25.41 15.49 -3.44
C PHE A 273 24.35 16.38 -2.77
N LYS A 274 23.97 17.44 -3.48
CA LYS A 274 22.85 18.27 -3.09
C LYS A 274 21.69 17.97 -4.01
N THR A 275 20.63 17.37 -3.47
CA THR A 275 19.40 17.12 -4.21
C THR A 275 18.81 18.46 -4.71
N PRO A 276 18.47 18.57 -5.99
CA PRO A 276 17.87 19.80 -6.55
C PRO A 276 16.52 20.15 -5.89
N ASN A 277 16.25 21.47 -5.73
CA ASN A 277 15.00 21.94 -5.14
C ASN A 277 13.72 21.62 -5.96
N ALA A 278 13.85 21.15 -7.19
CA ALA A 278 12.72 20.68 -7.99
C ALA A 278 12.29 19.24 -7.65
N VAL A 279 13.09 18.54 -6.84
CA VAL A 279 12.81 17.16 -6.43
C VAL A 279 11.82 17.16 -5.28
N ALA A 280 10.70 16.47 -5.47
CA ALA A 280 9.67 16.30 -4.46
C ALA A 280 9.76 14.92 -3.76
N ARG A 281 10.38 13.92 -4.39
CA ARG A 281 10.53 12.56 -3.86
C ARG A 281 11.89 11.98 -4.18
N ILE A 282 12.41 11.15 -3.29
CA ILE A 282 13.53 10.25 -3.54
C ILE A 282 12.93 8.85 -3.70
N GLY A 283 13.19 8.21 -4.82
CA GLY A 283 12.64 6.89 -5.17
C GLY A 283 13.23 5.74 -4.34
N THR A 284 12.60 4.58 -4.44
CA THR A 284 13.10 3.32 -3.88
C THR A 284 14.49 3.02 -4.47
N HIS A 285 15.45 2.62 -3.62
CA HIS A 285 16.83 2.30 -3.97
C HIS A 285 17.55 3.39 -4.82
N ALA A 286 17.11 4.64 -4.72
CA ALA A 286 17.59 5.72 -5.60
C ALA A 286 19.10 5.99 -5.49
N PHE A 287 19.70 5.81 -4.31
CA PHE A 287 21.14 5.93 -4.03
C PHE A 287 21.76 4.62 -3.57
N ASP A 288 21.07 3.48 -3.69
CA ASP A 288 21.62 2.22 -3.18
C ASP A 288 23.01 1.95 -3.77
N CYS A 289 23.90 1.41 -2.93
CA CYS A 289 25.25 1.04 -3.33
C CYS A 289 26.12 2.21 -3.86
N CYS A 290 25.83 3.46 -3.46
CA CYS A 290 26.68 4.62 -3.80
C CYS A 290 27.95 4.61 -2.92
N LEU A 291 29.00 3.96 -3.44
CA LEU A 291 30.21 3.61 -2.67
C LEU A 291 31.11 4.81 -2.32
N TYR A 292 30.97 5.95 -2.99
CA TYR A 292 31.83 7.13 -2.81
C TYR A 292 31.12 8.29 -2.12
N LEU A 293 29.80 8.27 -2.09
CA LEU A 293 28.96 9.37 -1.59
C LEU A 293 29.07 9.48 -0.07
N ALA A 294 29.79 10.48 0.42
CA ALA A 294 30.04 10.68 1.85
C ALA A 294 29.00 11.60 2.51
N SER A 295 28.37 12.50 1.74
CA SER A 295 27.33 13.38 2.28
C SER A 295 26.21 13.65 1.30
N VAL A 296 24.98 13.78 1.81
CA VAL A 296 23.79 14.12 1.04
C VAL A 296 22.99 15.22 1.74
N LYS A 297 22.63 16.25 0.97
CA LYS A 297 21.71 17.29 1.44
C LYS A 297 20.35 17.17 0.75
N ILE A 298 19.30 16.93 1.53
CA ILE A 298 17.93 16.80 1.08
C ILE A 298 17.19 18.12 1.35
N PRO A 299 16.71 18.85 0.33
CA PRO A 299 16.01 20.13 0.52
C PRO A 299 14.57 19.94 1.00
N ASP A 300 13.97 21.01 1.53
CA ASP A 300 12.58 21.00 2.02
C ASP A 300 11.51 20.81 0.95
N SER A 301 11.89 20.77 -0.33
CA SER A 301 10.98 20.33 -1.40
C SER A 301 10.66 18.84 -1.34
N VAL A 302 11.57 18.03 -0.76
CA VAL A 302 11.39 16.58 -0.65
C VAL A 302 10.44 16.25 0.49
N ILE A 303 9.37 15.55 0.17
CA ILE A 303 8.31 15.17 1.11
C ILE A 303 8.30 13.66 1.43
N SER A 304 9.04 12.85 0.68
CA SER A 304 9.16 11.41 0.95
C SER A 304 10.46 10.83 0.41
N ILE A 305 10.92 9.78 1.09
CA ILE A 305 12.06 8.95 0.70
C ILE A 305 11.52 7.52 0.51
N GLY A 306 11.99 6.80 -0.50
CA GLY A 306 11.59 5.43 -0.77
C GLY A 306 12.39 4.40 0.04
N THR A 307 11.86 3.17 0.08
CA THR A 307 12.51 2.00 0.70
C THR A 307 13.94 1.82 0.18
N GLY A 308 14.87 1.53 1.07
CA GLY A 308 16.27 1.27 0.70
C GLY A 308 16.98 2.43 -0.02
N ALA A 309 16.46 3.65 0.05
CA ALA A 309 16.95 4.76 -0.79
C ALA A 309 18.46 4.98 -0.68
N PHE A 310 19.07 4.77 0.47
CA PHE A 310 20.51 4.87 0.73
C PHE A 310 21.12 3.55 1.18
N MET A 311 20.49 2.41 0.87
CA MET A 311 20.96 1.09 1.26
C MET A 311 22.39 0.85 0.73
N ASN A 312 23.27 0.29 1.57
CA ASN A 312 24.65 -0.02 1.21
C ASN A 312 25.51 1.18 0.73
N CYS A 313 25.14 2.42 1.10
CA CYS A 313 25.99 3.59 0.91
C CYS A 313 27.17 3.54 1.89
N SER A 314 28.17 2.71 1.61
CA SER A 314 29.25 2.39 2.56
C SER A 314 30.13 3.57 2.97
N ALA A 315 30.20 4.62 2.15
CA ALA A 315 30.97 5.83 2.46
C ALA A 315 30.14 6.93 3.14
N LEU A 316 28.80 6.78 3.25
CA LEU A 316 27.92 7.81 3.78
C LEU A 316 28.22 8.08 5.26
N GLN A 317 28.55 9.34 5.57
CA GLN A 317 28.91 9.81 6.90
C GLN A 317 27.94 10.85 7.43
N ASP A 318 27.31 11.61 6.54
CA ASP A 318 26.45 12.74 6.88
C ASP A 318 25.25 12.84 5.95
N ILE A 319 24.10 13.17 6.54
CA ILE A 319 22.86 13.42 5.80
C ILE A 319 22.10 14.59 6.44
N GLU A 320 21.80 15.60 5.62
CA GLU A 320 20.97 16.73 6.01
C GLU A 320 19.54 16.51 5.50
N PHE A 321 18.62 16.28 6.42
CA PHE A 321 17.21 15.95 6.10
C PHE A 321 16.37 17.17 5.78
N SER A 322 15.33 16.96 4.96
CA SER A 322 14.18 17.83 4.84
C SER A 322 13.30 17.79 6.10
N CYS A 323 12.83 18.93 6.57
CA CYS A 323 11.87 19.01 7.66
C CYS A 323 10.44 18.52 7.29
N ARG A 324 10.18 18.16 6.02
CA ARG A 324 8.87 17.74 5.53
C ARG A 324 8.71 16.22 5.41
N ILE A 325 9.75 15.45 5.69
CA ILE A 325 9.69 13.99 5.69
C ILE A 325 9.03 13.56 7.00
N THR A 326 8.09 12.62 6.93
CA THR A 326 7.29 12.16 8.08
C THR A 326 7.63 10.76 8.57
N GLU A 327 8.41 10.00 7.80
CA GLU A 327 8.84 8.66 8.18
C GLU A 327 10.22 8.33 7.59
N LEU A 328 10.96 7.45 8.25
CA LEU A 328 12.12 6.78 7.68
C LEU A 328 11.67 5.40 7.19
N PRO A 329 11.70 5.15 5.89
CA PRO A 329 11.20 3.92 5.31
C PRO A 329 12.10 2.72 5.61
N GLU A 330 11.57 1.52 5.30
CA GLU A 330 12.29 0.26 5.44
C GLU A 330 13.66 0.31 4.76
N SER A 331 14.69 -0.18 5.47
CA SER A 331 16.06 -0.32 4.98
C SER A 331 16.71 0.96 4.47
N VAL A 332 16.19 2.15 4.80
CA VAL A 332 16.60 3.43 4.17
C VAL A 332 18.11 3.68 4.26
N PHE A 333 18.77 3.32 5.37
CA PHE A 333 20.22 3.42 5.59
C PHE A 333 20.87 2.07 5.89
N ALA A 334 20.20 0.96 5.58
CA ALA A 334 20.75 -0.36 5.83
C ALA A 334 22.14 -0.52 5.16
N GLY A 335 23.13 -0.99 5.89
CA GLY A 335 24.49 -1.15 5.36
C GLY A 335 25.28 0.15 5.16
N CYS A 336 24.86 1.29 5.72
CA CYS A 336 25.66 2.52 5.76
C CYS A 336 26.77 2.42 6.81
N ILE A 337 27.77 1.61 6.55
CA ILE A 337 28.80 1.21 7.53
C ILE A 337 29.68 2.36 8.04
N SER A 338 29.78 3.48 7.33
CA SER A 338 30.59 4.65 7.74
C SER A 338 29.78 5.72 8.49
N LEU A 339 28.46 5.54 8.64
CA LEU A 339 27.60 6.48 9.34
C LEU A 339 27.86 6.40 10.85
N LYS A 340 28.41 7.47 11.46
CA LYS A 340 28.81 7.48 12.88
C LYS A 340 27.74 8.09 13.78
N SER A 341 27.05 9.07 13.28
CA SER A 341 25.96 9.73 14.01
C SER A 341 24.89 10.21 13.06
N ILE A 342 23.65 10.29 13.57
CA ILE A 342 22.54 10.83 12.81
C ILE A 342 21.56 11.56 13.74
N ASP A 343 21.09 12.69 13.30
CA ASP A 343 20.04 13.47 13.96
C ASP A 343 18.76 13.36 13.16
N ILE A 344 17.78 12.66 13.71
CA ILE A 344 16.45 12.51 13.09
C ILE A 344 15.69 13.82 13.31
N PRO A 345 15.17 14.47 12.25
CA PRO A 345 14.48 15.75 12.38
C PRO A 345 13.10 15.60 13.04
N GLU A 346 12.64 16.69 13.68
CA GLU A 346 11.27 16.80 14.15
C GLU A 346 10.30 16.63 12.97
N GLY A 347 9.15 15.97 13.21
CA GLY A 347 8.16 15.62 12.17
C GLY A 347 8.23 14.18 11.69
N ILE A 348 9.35 13.48 11.88
CA ILE A 348 9.40 12.02 11.69
C ILE A 348 8.58 11.37 12.80
N THR A 349 7.59 10.55 12.42
CA THR A 349 6.66 9.89 13.35
C THR A 349 6.96 8.40 13.54
N GLN A 350 7.65 7.77 12.60
CA GLN A 350 8.03 6.37 12.66
C GLN A 350 9.33 6.09 11.92
N ILE A 351 10.06 5.12 12.44
CA ILE A 351 11.19 4.48 11.82
C ILE A 351 10.74 3.07 11.47
N LEU A 352 10.94 2.62 10.22
CA LEU A 352 10.45 1.32 9.76
C LEU A 352 11.54 0.23 9.87
N ASP A 353 11.17 -1.00 9.48
CA ASP A 353 12.03 -2.16 9.61
C ASP A 353 13.39 -1.96 8.94
N ASP A 354 14.45 -2.45 9.58
CA ASP A 354 15.83 -2.43 9.10
C ASP A 354 16.38 -1.05 8.72
N ALA A 355 15.73 0.06 9.12
CA ALA A 355 16.08 1.41 8.66
C ALA A 355 17.57 1.75 8.82
N PHE A 356 18.26 1.23 9.85
CA PHE A 356 19.67 1.39 10.12
C PHE A 356 20.41 0.06 10.27
N ALA A 357 19.81 -1.05 9.80
CA ALA A 357 20.42 -2.37 9.93
C ALA A 357 21.83 -2.40 9.32
N GLY A 358 22.81 -2.95 10.04
CA GLY A 358 24.20 -3.01 9.57
C GLY A 358 24.94 -1.67 9.51
N CYS A 359 24.46 -0.63 10.17
CA CYS A 359 25.22 0.61 10.40
C CYS A 359 26.29 0.36 11.47
N GLU A 360 27.33 -0.40 11.12
CA GLU A 360 28.33 -0.93 12.08
C GLU A 360 29.06 0.14 12.90
N GLN A 361 29.30 1.34 12.31
CA GLN A 361 29.98 2.44 12.98
C GLN A 361 29.03 3.47 13.63
N LEU A 362 27.72 3.25 13.62
CA LEU A 362 26.78 4.18 14.24
C LEU A 362 26.97 4.17 15.77
N GLU A 363 27.52 5.25 16.33
CA GLU A 363 27.78 5.40 17.75
C GLU A 363 26.69 6.18 18.49
N ARG A 364 26.03 7.12 17.79
CA ARG A 364 25.02 8.04 18.34
C ARG A 364 23.85 8.23 17.37
N ILE A 365 22.64 8.25 17.91
CA ILE A 365 21.43 8.67 17.20
C ILE A 365 20.61 9.62 18.08
N ALA A 366 20.17 10.76 17.51
CA ALA A 366 19.20 11.63 18.14
C ALA A 366 17.82 11.40 17.51
N ILE A 367 16.85 11.05 18.36
CA ILE A 367 15.47 10.69 17.96
C ILE A 367 14.51 11.71 18.57
N PRO A 368 13.68 12.39 17.76
CA PRO A 368 12.70 13.35 18.26
C PRO A 368 11.51 12.68 18.95
N SER A 369 10.84 13.44 19.82
CA SER A 369 9.64 12.97 20.53
C SER A 369 8.43 12.70 19.62
N SER A 370 8.49 13.16 18.39
CA SER A 370 7.48 12.86 17.35
C SER A 370 7.49 11.39 16.92
N VAL A 371 8.61 10.68 17.11
CA VAL A 371 8.70 9.25 16.78
C VAL A 371 7.95 8.41 17.80
N THR A 372 6.96 7.66 17.32
CA THR A 372 6.07 6.83 18.15
C THR A 372 6.22 5.34 17.88
N LYS A 373 7.00 4.96 16.86
CA LYS A 373 7.19 3.56 16.47
C LYS A 373 8.60 3.33 15.97
N ILE A 374 9.26 2.31 16.50
CA ILE A 374 10.58 1.82 16.08
C ILE A 374 10.53 0.28 16.21
N PRO A 375 10.66 -0.50 15.14
CA PRO A 375 10.72 -1.95 15.21
C PRO A 375 12.06 -2.42 15.74
N GLU A 376 12.12 -3.65 16.27
CA GLU A 376 13.34 -4.28 16.78
C GLU A 376 14.45 -4.37 15.72
N SER A 377 14.05 -4.62 14.47
CA SER A 377 14.97 -4.75 13.34
C SER A 377 15.68 -3.45 12.97
N ALA A 378 15.13 -2.29 13.34
CA ALA A 378 15.60 -0.98 12.87
C ALA A 378 17.10 -0.73 13.12
N PHE A 379 17.67 -1.28 14.19
CA PHE A 379 19.08 -1.14 14.57
C PHE A 379 19.83 -2.48 14.59
N SER A 380 19.36 -3.48 13.89
CA SER A 380 20.01 -4.78 13.79
C SER A 380 21.46 -4.61 13.33
N SER A 381 22.41 -5.27 14.00
CA SER A 381 23.84 -5.18 13.68
C SER A 381 24.44 -3.76 13.74
N CYS A 382 23.89 -2.86 14.55
CA CYS A 382 24.51 -1.59 14.91
C CYS A 382 25.46 -1.78 16.10
N GLU A 383 26.57 -2.50 15.91
CA GLU A 383 27.47 -2.98 16.99
C GLU A 383 28.13 -1.85 17.81
N SER A 384 28.27 -0.67 17.19
CA SER A 384 28.92 0.50 17.84
C SER A 384 27.93 1.41 18.57
N LEU A 385 26.63 1.18 18.53
CA LEU A 385 25.61 2.09 19.07
C LEU A 385 25.70 2.15 20.61
N LYS A 386 26.12 3.31 21.12
CA LYS A 386 26.34 3.55 22.55
C LYS A 386 25.38 4.54 23.16
N THR A 387 24.87 5.47 22.34
CA THR A 387 24.08 6.59 22.83
C THR A 387 22.87 6.80 21.96
N VAL A 388 21.70 6.74 22.59
CA VAL A 388 20.43 7.17 22.02
C VAL A 388 19.98 8.40 22.79
N GLU A 389 19.89 9.53 22.10
CA GLU A 389 19.34 10.78 22.64
C GLU A 389 17.89 10.86 22.20
N TYR A 390 16.96 10.81 23.14
CA TYR A 390 15.53 10.91 22.84
C TYR A 390 14.98 12.22 23.39
N SER A 391 14.38 13.06 22.56
CA SER A 391 13.86 14.36 23.01
C SER A 391 12.59 14.28 23.85
N GLY A 392 11.91 13.14 23.85
CA GLY A 392 10.75 12.85 24.70
C GLY A 392 11.11 12.36 26.11
N SER A 393 10.08 11.93 26.85
CA SER A 393 10.25 11.38 28.20
C SER A 393 10.63 9.90 28.20
N ARG A 394 11.09 9.42 29.36
CA ARG A 394 11.40 8.00 29.57
C ARG A 394 10.15 7.12 29.35
N SER A 395 8.98 7.58 29.76
CA SER A 395 7.75 6.80 29.60
C SER A 395 7.30 6.72 28.16
N GLN A 396 7.47 7.78 27.37
CA GLN A 396 7.25 7.76 25.92
C GLN A 396 8.22 6.77 25.24
N TRP A 397 9.50 6.84 25.58
CA TRP A 397 10.49 5.88 25.07
C TRP A 397 10.08 4.42 25.36
N ASN A 398 9.69 4.12 26.58
CA ASN A 398 9.28 2.78 26.96
C ASN A 398 8.00 2.32 26.21
N ALA A 399 7.11 3.25 25.86
CA ALA A 399 5.91 2.96 25.11
C ALA A 399 6.17 2.64 23.62
N ILE A 400 7.27 3.14 23.04
CA ILE A 400 7.68 2.84 21.67
C ILE A 400 8.05 1.34 21.53
N PHE A 401 8.62 0.73 22.58
CA PHE A 401 9.21 -0.61 22.55
C PHE A 401 8.49 -1.61 23.45
N THR A 402 7.17 -1.73 23.34
CA THR A 402 6.40 -2.66 24.19
C THR A 402 6.82 -4.13 24.08
N ASP A 403 7.53 -4.52 23.00
CA ASP A 403 7.89 -5.92 22.71
C ASP A 403 9.36 -6.12 22.23
N SER A 404 10.27 -5.12 22.32
CA SER A 404 11.59 -5.23 21.72
C SER A 404 12.75 -5.16 22.74
N GLY A 405 13.87 -5.85 22.45
CA GLY A 405 15.09 -5.86 23.25
C GLY A 405 15.87 -4.54 23.29
N LEU A 406 15.40 -3.50 22.58
CA LEU A 406 16.02 -2.16 22.54
C LEU A 406 15.79 -1.34 23.81
N GLN A 407 14.97 -1.83 24.75
CA GLN A 407 14.77 -1.18 26.06
C GLN A 407 16.08 -1.05 26.88
N ASP A 408 17.06 -1.90 26.61
CA ASP A 408 18.34 -1.94 27.31
C ASP A 408 19.38 -0.93 26.78
N LEU A 409 19.09 -0.25 25.65
CA LEU A 409 19.98 0.81 25.17
C LEU A 409 20.02 1.98 26.15
N PRO A 410 21.21 2.55 26.43
CA PRO A 410 21.34 3.71 27.30
C PRO A 410 20.70 4.94 26.62
N VAL A 411 19.49 5.28 27.06
CA VAL A 411 18.75 6.44 26.54
C VAL A 411 18.86 7.60 27.51
N ALA A 412 19.24 8.76 26.98
CA ALA A 412 19.17 10.03 27.69
C ALA A 412 17.87 10.74 27.30
N PRO A 413 16.83 10.76 28.15
CA PRO A 413 15.59 11.48 27.84
C PRO A 413 15.84 12.99 27.88
N GLY A 414 15.29 13.72 26.92
CA GLY A 414 15.33 15.18 26.87
C GLY A 414 14.17 15.84 27.61
N SER A 415 13.18 15.06 27.99
CA SER A 415 11.93 15.55 28.61
C SER A 415 11.44 14.59 29.67
N ILE A 416 10.57 15.09 30.55
CA ILE A 416 9.85 14.30 31.56
C ILE A 416 8.35 14.33 31.30
N ASP A 417 7.62 13.32 31.76
CA ASP A 417 6.17 13.36 31.85
C ASP A 417 5.76 14.07 33.15
N VAL A 418 4.88 15.03 33.03
CA VAL A 418 4.19 15.63 34.15
C VAL A 418 2.76 15.08 34.17
N THR A 419 2.41 14.38 35.25
CA THR A 419 1.06 13.89 35.48
C THR A 419 0.37 14.78 36.50
N VAL A 420 -0.76 15.34 36.11
CA VAL A 420 -1.60 16.13 36.99
C VAL A 420 -2.87 15.34 37.28
N THR A 421 -3.02 14.94 38.53
CA THR A 421 -4.26 14.34 39.05
C THR A 421 -5.06 15.42 39.76
N SER A 422 -6.27 15.64 39.31
CA SER A 422 -7.14 16.64 39.89
C SER A 422 -8.59 16.12 39.94
N ASP A 423 -9.28 16.46 40.96
CA ASP A 423 -10.74 16.31 41.13
C ASP A 423 -11.52 17.37 40.31
N ILE A 424 -10.80 18.32 39.67
CA ILE A 424 -11.39 19.36 38.79
C ILE A 424 -10.75 19.38 37.43
N ARG A 425 -11.52 19.82 36.42
CA ARG A 425 -11.04 19.90 35.00
C ARG A 425 -10.37 21.24 34.62
N THR A 426 -10.19 22.15 35.57
CA THR A 426 -9.78 23.53 35.33
C THR A 426 -8.31 23.82 35.66
N VAL A 427 -7.47 22.81 35.78
CA VAL A 427 -6.03 23.01 35.94
C VAL A 427 -5.43 23.39 34.59
N THR A 428 -4.69 24.48 34.57
CA THR A 428 -3.94 24.94 33.40
C THR A 428 -2.43 24.84 33.67
N ALA A 429 -1.66 24.62 32.60
CA ALA A 429 -0.21 24.52 32.71
C ALA A 429 0.47 25.56 31.81
N LYS A 430 1.58 26.10 32.32
CA LYS A 430 2.53 26.90 31.54
C LYS A 430 3.93 26.36 31.74
N VAL A 431 4.71 26.40 30.65
CA VAL A 431 6.14 26.09 30.66
C VAL A 431 6.89 27.32 30.23
N ASP A 432 7.80 27.82 31.07
CA ASP A 432 8.51 29.09 30.88
C ASP A 432 7.54 30.24 30.50
N GLY A 433 6.35 30.28 31.11
CA GLY A 433 5.33 31.30 30.87
C GLY A 433 4.42 31.06 29.65
N SER A 434 4.70 30.07 28.81
CA SER A 434 3.87 29.72 27.65
C SER A 434 2.87 28.63 28.00
N SER A 435 1.59 28.82 27.64
CA SER A 435 0.52 27.84 27.94
C SER A 435 0.74 26.54 27.15
N VAL A 436 0.58 25.40 27.85
CA VAL A 436 0.65 24.07 27.28
C VAL A 436 -0.65 23.31 27.56
N PRO A 437 -1.15 22.48 26.63
CA PRO A 437 -2.35 21.67 26.86
C PRO A 437 -2.03 20.53 27.83
N ILE A 438 -2.99 20.25 28.75
CA ILE A 438 -2.98 19.04 29.56
C ILE A 438 -3.94 18.06 28.89
N ASN A 439 -3.44 16.92 28.41
CA ASN A 439 -4.23 15.90 27.75
C ASN A 439 -4.34 14.66 28.65
N ASP A 440 -5.53 14.27 29.02
CA ASP A 440 -5.79 13.18 29.96
C ASP A 440 -4.96 13.26 31.24
N GLY A 441 -4.82 14.49 31.77
CA GLY A 441 -4.04 14.74 32.99
C GLY A 441 -2.52 14.72 32.79
N LYS A 442 -2.02 14.73 31.56
CA LYS A 442 -0.60 14.64 31.26
C LYS A 442 -0.11 15.68 30.25
N PHE A 443 1.14 16.07 30.39
CA PHE A 443 1.88 16.86 29.40
C PHE A 443 3.39 16.62 29.55
N ILE A 444 4.14 16.97 28.54
CA ILE A 444 5.58 16.73 28.47
C ILE A 444 6.31 18.04 28.67
N VAL A 445 7.40 18.01 29.37
CA VAL A 445 8.23 19.19 29.68
C VAL A 445 9.70 18.84 29.47
N THR A 446 10.42 19.71 28.74
CA THR A 446 11.88 19.60 28.61
C THR A 446 12.55 19.80 29.95
N ILE A 447 13.54 18.97 30.26
CA ILE A 447 14.33 19.06 31.50
C ILE A 447 14.94 20.46 31.67
N GLY A 448 14.87 21.00 32.88
CA GLY A 448 15.38 22.33 33.22
C GLY A 448 14.38 23.47 33.01
N LYS A 449 13.23 23.22 32.41
CA LYS A 449 12.19 24.24 32.23
C LYS A 449 11.34 24.43 33.49
N THR A 450 10.84 25.64 33.69
CA THR A 450 9.94 25.97 34.79
C THR A 450 8.50 25.68 34.41
N VAL A 451 7.82 24.89 35.25
CA VAL A 451 6.42 24.53 35.10
C VAL A 451 5.60 25.30 36.13
N GLU A 452 4.54 25.97 35.68
CA GLU A 452 3.53 26.62 36.51
C GLU A 452 2.18 25.93 36.25
N LEU A 453 1.64 25.28 37.25
CA LEU A 453 0.26 24.76 37.27
C LEU A 453 -0.62 25.76 38.00
N SER A 454 -1.75 26.13 37.43
CA SER A 454 -2.68 27.06 38.05
C SER A 454 -4.13 26.65 37.92
N VAL A 455 -4.94 27.03 38.91
CA VAL A 455 -6.38 26.84 38.90
C VAL A 455 -7.03 28.05 38.28
N SER A 456 -7.84 27.84 37.25
CA SER A 456 -8.45 28.96 36.48
C SER A 456 -9.65 29.63 37.20
N ASP A 457 -10.21 28.97 38.22
CA ASP A 457 -11.35 29.55 38.97
C ASP A 457 -11.25 29.32 40.48
N PRO A 458 -10.61 30.21 41.23
CA PRO A 458 -10.44 30.09 42.65
C PRO A 458 -11.73 30.34 43.46
N GLN A 459 -12.82 30.81 42.89
CA GLN A 459 -14.00 31.26 43.63
C GLN A 459 -15.00 30.15 43.99
N TYR A 460 -14.87 28.97 43.37
CA TYR A 460 -15.81 27.83 43.54
C TYR A 460 -15.36 26.78 44.52
N ARG A 461 -14.19 26.93 45.12
CA ARG A 461 -13.61 25.93 46.01
C ARG A 461 -13.31 26.54 47.37
N ASP A 462 -13.61 25.83 48.42
CA ASP A 462 -13.31 26.24 49.79
C ASP A 462 -11.80 26.13 50.10
N GLY A 463 -11.03 25.53 49.22
CA GLY A 463 -9.59 25.43 49.34
C GLY A 463 -8.91 24.54 48.30
N TYR A 464 -7.62 24.73 48.12
CA TYR A 464 -6.75 23.94 47.23
C TYR A 464 -5.59 23.34 48.01
N THR A 465 -5.26 22.10 47.72
CA THR A 465 -4.07 21.44 48.25
C THR A 465 -3.30 20.80 47.11
N TRP A 466 -2.03 21.22 46.94
CA TRP A 466 -1.11 20.66 46.00
C TRP A 466 -0.18 19.65 46.68
N ALA A 467 -0.06 18.47 46.15
CA ALA A 467 0.83 17.41 46.62
C ALA A 467 1.63 16.79 45.49
N GLY A 468 2.85 16.33 45.79
CA GLY A 468 3.76 15.70 44.83
C GLY A 468 4.82 16.69 44.28
N GLY A 469 5.94 16.14 43.85
CA GLY A 469 7.08 16.91 43.35
C GLY A 469 7.78 17.76 44.41
N SER A 470 8.68 18.65 43.97
CA SER A 470 9.47 19.56 44.81
C SER A 470 9.12 21.03 44.54
N GLY A 471 7.86 21.32 44.19
CA GLY A 471 7.44 22.65 43.79
C GLY A 471 7.11 23.59 44.93
N ILE A 472 6.87 24.84 44.59
CA ILE A 472 6.48 25.91 45.49
C ILE A 472 5.02 26.29 45.24
N VAL A 473 4.21 26.30 46.29
CA VAL A 473 2.81 26.71 46.26
C VAL A 473 2.73 28.21 46.48
N SER A 474 1.88 28.92 45.71
CA SER A 474 1.59 30.36 45.94
C SER A 474 0.87 30.60 47.29
N ALA A 475 0.92 31.83 47.77
CA ALA A 475 0.33 32.18 49.07
C ALA A 475 -1.20 31.98 49.15
N ASP A 476 -1.87 32.05 48.00
CA ASP A 476 -3.33 31.83 47.87
C ASP A 476 -3.66 30.38 47.46
N ASN A 477 -2.68 29.49 47.42
CA ASN A 477 -2.78 28.09 47.01
C ASN A 477 -3.32 27.87 45.59
N THR A 478 -3.41 28.87 44.74
CA THR A 478 -3.96 28.78 43.37
C THR A 478 -2.93 28.32 42.35
N THR A 479 -1.63 28.42 42.67
CA THR A 479 -0.54 28.13 41.74
C THR A 479 0.51 27.22 42.40
N TYR A 480 1.01 26.27 41.60
CA TYR A 480 2.12 25.37 41.97
C TYR A 480 3.23 25.45 40.92
N THR A 481 4.46 25.78 41.34
CA THR A 481 5.59 25.99 40.42
C THR A 481 6.75 25.09 40.79
N PHE A 482 7.35 24.42 39.80
CA PHE A 482 8.56 23.60 39.95
C PHE A 482 9.44 23.68 38.69
N VAL A 483 10.68 23.22 38.81
CA VAL A 483 11.60 23.04 37.68
C VAL A 483 11.64 21.56 37.29
N ALA A 484 11.44 21.25 36.01
CA ALA A 484 11.47 19.90 35.51
C ALA A 484 12.85 19.28 35.76
N GLY A 485 12.88 18.23 36.57
CA GLY A 485 14.07 17.43 36.90
C GLY A 485 14.37 16.35 35.86
N GLN A 486 15.08 15.29 36.29
CA GLN A 486 15.39 14.15 35.42
C GLN A 486 14.36 13.02 35.48
N ASP A 487 13.47 13.07 36.48
CA ASP A 487 12.45 12.05 36.73
C ASP A 487 11.07 12.60 36.44
N ASP A 488 10.17 11.71 35.97
CA ASP A 488 8.77 12.01 35.78
C ASP A 488 8.13 12.54 37.08
N THR A 489 7.31 13.55 36.97
CA THR A 489 6.74 14.25 38.10
C THR A 489 5.22 14.07 38.14
N ALA A 490 4.70 13.57 39.26
CA ALA A 490 3.26 13.51 39.53
C ALA A 490 2.87 14.63 40.49
N VAL A 491 1.86 15.40 40.14
CA VAL A 491 1.29 16.46 40.96
C VAL A 491 -0.20 16.19 41.14
N THR A 492 -0.65 16.19 42.40
CA THR A 492 -2.04 16.00 42.74
C THR A 492 -2.64 17.31 43.29
N LEU A 493 -3.72 17.74 42.72
CA LEU A 493 -4.55 18.82 43.23
C LEU A 493 -5.80 18.22 43.86
N THR A 494 -6.06 18.51 45.11
CA THR A 494 -7.28 18.14 45.85
C THR A 494 -8.06 19.41 46.20
N THR A 495 -9.34 19.36 45.96
CA THR A 495 -10.25 20.51 46.21
C THR A 495 -11.36 20.13 47.19
N VAL A 496 -11.89 21.13 47.87
CA VAL A 496 -13.13 20.98 48.67
C VAL A 496 -14.27 21.56 47.82
N GLU A 497 -15.21 20.70 47.41
CA GLU A 497 -16.31 21.10 46.54
C GLU A 497 -17.36 21.96 47.25
N HIS A 498 -17.84 22.96 46.54
CA HIS A 498 -19.03 23.70 46.95
C HIS A 498 -20.28 22.95 46.44
N THR A 499 -21.15 22.48 47.38
CA THR A 499 -22.06 21.34 47.10
C THR A 499 -23.55 21.71 46.97
N ASN A 500 -23.94 22.92 46.58
CA ASN A 500 -25.38 23.25 46.52
C ASN A 500 -25.81 23.92 45.22
N TYR A 501 -25.80 23.20 44.10
CA TYR A 501 -26.48 23.67 42.90
C TYR A 501 -27.93 23.22 42.82
N ASP A 502 -28.80 24.05 42.22
CA ASP A 502 -30.20 23.69 41.93
C ASP A 502 -30.55 23.92 40.46
N THR A 503 -31.79 23.63 40.04
CA THR A 503 -32.25 23.81 38.67
C THR A 503 -32.17 25.24 38.19
N GLY A 504 -32.17 26.21 39.12
CA GLY A 504 -32.06 27.64 38.82
C GLY A 504 -30.69 28.08 38.31
N ASP A 505 -29.65 27.25 38.49
CA ASP A 505 -28.28 27.56 38.08
C ASP A 505 -28.00 27.25 36.61
N PHE A 506 -28.94 26.61 35.91
CA PHE A 506 -28.80 26.22 34.50
C PHE A 506 -29.84 26.89 33.62
N THR A 507 -29.43 27.25 32.40
CA THR A 507 -30.34 27.63 31.31
C THR A 507 -30.46 26.41 30.39
N ILE A 508 -31.67 25.90 30.23
CA ILE A 508 -31.94 24.74 29.41
C ILE A 508 -32.84 25.16 28.26
N SER A 509 -32.43 24.79 27.04
CA SER A 509 -33.20 25.01 25.82
C SER A 509 -33.36 23.73 25.02
N GLY A 510 -34.39 23.68 24.17
CA GLY A 510 -34.65 22.48 23.36
C GLY A 510 -35.48 21.42 24.07
N LEU A 511 -36.01 21.70 25.28
CA LEU A 511 -36.97 20.79 25.90
C LEU A 511 -38.35 20.91 25.20
N ALA A 512 -38.70 19.88 24.46
CA ALA A 512 -39.96 19.81 23.73
C ALA A 512 -40.37 18.35 23.53
N ASP A 513 -41.57 18.13 23.03
CA ASP A 513 -41.98 16.82 22.52
C ASP A 513 -41.47 16.66 21.10
N TYR A 514 -40.87 15.53 20.81
CA TYR A 514 -40.24 15.19 19.52
C TYR A 514 -40.94 13.97 18.91
N SER A 515 -40.86 13.85 17.61
CA SER A 515 -41.24 12.62 16.91
C SER A 515 -40.03 11.73 16.75
N TYR A 516 -40.22 10.42 16.75
CA TYR A 516 -39.15 9.45 16.50
C TYR A 516 -38.40 9.81 15.18
N GLY A 517 -37.07 9.89 15.29
CA GLY A 517 -36.19 10.26 14.16
C GLY A 517 -36.01 11.76 13.95
N ASP A 518 -36.57 12.62 14.78
CA ASP A 518 -36.30 14.07 14.75
C ASP A 518 -34.82 14.33 15.18
N ASN A 519 -34.24 15.38 14.62
CA ASN A 519 -32.96 15.88 15.09
C ASN A 519 -33.17 16.67 16.39
N ILE A 520 -32.76 16.11 17.51
CA ILE A 520 -32.99 16.70 18.85
C ILE A 520 -31.72 17.47 19.27
N ASP A 521 -31.85 18.78 19.48
CA ASP A 521 -30.77 19.67 19.95
C ASP A 521 -31.15 20.25 21.33
N ILE A 522 -30.81 19.54 22.39
CA ILE A 522 -30.99 19.99 23.78
C ILE A 522 -29.67 20.63 24.21
N ARG A 523 -29.74 21.89 24.62
CA ARG A 523 -28.61 22.64 25.12
C ARG A 523 -28.82 22.96 26.60
N ILE A 524 -27.78 22.70 27.39
CA ILE A 524 -27.71 22.99 28.79
C ILE A 524 -26.50 23.88 28.99
N GLU A 525 -26.77 25.09 29.44
CA GLU A 525 -25.75 26.08 29.72
C GLU A 525 -25.87 26.52 31.19
N PRO A 526 -24.80 26.38 31.96
CA PRO A 526 -24.78 26.96 33.29
C PRO A 526 -24.90 28.46 33.20
N LYS A 527 -25.73 29.07 34.02
CA LYS A 527 -25.85 30.56 34.14
C LYS A 527 -24.58 31.17 34.68
N ASP A 528 -23.84 30.41 35.46
CA ASP A 528 -22.52 30.76 35.92
C ASP A 528 -21.46 29.95 35.17
N THR A 529 -20.57 30.63 34.46
CA THR A 529 -19.48 30.01 33.68
C THR A 529 -18.50 29.21 34.52
N ARG A 530 -18.62 29.28 35.83
CA ARG A 530 -17.84 28.58 36.85
C ARG A 530 -18.34 27.14 37.11
N ILE A 531 -19.56 26.82 36.70
CA ILE A 531 -20.11 25.46 36.79
C ILE A 531 -19.56 24.68 35.57
N THR A 532 -18.45 23.95 35.74
CA THR A 532 -17.78 23.26 34.64
C THR A 532 -17.80 21.75 34.73
N ASP A 533 -18.09 21.19 35.87
CA ASP A 533 -18.00 19.74 36.14
C ASP A 533 -19.34 19.10 36.42
N TYR A 534 -20.22 19.17 35.46
CA TYR A 534 -21.49 18.46 35.49
C TYR A 534 -21.58 17.47 34.32
N ILE A 535 -22.31 16.38 34.56
CA ILE A 535 -22.62 15.37 33.54
C ILE A 535 -24.13 15.39 33.34
N VAL A 536 -24.55 15.31 32.11
CA VAL A 536 -25.97 15.21 31.76
C VAL A 536 -26.32 13.74 31.52
N ARG A 537 -27.45 13.32 32.08
CA ARG A 537 -28.06 12.02 31.85
C ARG A 537 -29.51 12.20 31.41
N TYR A 538 -29.95 11.28 30.59
CA TYR A 538 -31.36 11.12 30.24
C TYR A 538 -31.91 9.93 31.00
N VAL A 539 -32.97 10.13 31.71
CA VAL A 539 -33.46 9.12 32.66
C VAL A 539 -34.87 8.68 32.29
N ARG A 540 -35.04 7.41 31.98
CA ARG A 540 -36.36 6.80 31.82
C ARG A 540 -36.86 6.33 33.17
N ASN A 541 -38.14 6.49 33.44
CA ASN A 541 -38.77 6.11 34.69
C ASN A 541 -38.11 6.73 35.94
N ALA A 542 -37.67 7.98 35.88
CA ALA A 542 -36.99 8.68 36.96
C ALA A 542 -37.79 8.60 38.26
N GLY A 543 -37.11 8.30 39.38
CA GLY A 543 -37.70 8.17 40.69
C GLY A 543 -38.42 6.85 40.97
N THR A 544 -38.32 5.86 40.10
CA THR A 544 -38.91 4.52 40.28
C THR A 544 -37.84 3.45 40.49
N SER A 545 -38.24 2.24 40.92
CA SER A 545 -37.31 1.10 41.05
C SER A 545 -36.79 0.57 39.70
N ASN A 546 -37.34 1.02 38.57
CA ASN A 546 -36.97 0.63 37.23
C ASN A 546 -36.34 1.82 36.44
N GLU A 547 -35.63 2.67 37.15
CA GLU A 547 -34.92 3.82 36.59
C GLU A 547 -33.78 3.36 35.71
N GLU A 548 -33.68 3.90 34.48
CA GLU A 548 -32.61 3.65 33.52
C GLU A 548 -31.95 4.97 33.13
N GLU A 549 -30.64 5.08 33.28
CA GLU A 549 -29.86 6.28 32.91
C GLU A 549 -29.08 6.06 31.60
N PHE A 550 -29.09 7.08 30.72
CA PHE A 550 -28.43 7.08 29.44
C PHE A 550 -27.49 8.29 29.31
N ASN A 551 -26.32 8.09 28.68
CA ASN A 551 -25.35 9.17 28.41
C ASN A 551 -25.83 10.14 27.34
N GLU A 552 -26.57 9.62 26.35
CA GLU A 552 -27.18 10.35 25.25
C GLU A 552 -28.69 10.14 25.31
N LEU A 553 -29.46 11.07 24.71
CA LEU A 553 -30.90 10.89 24.62
C LEU A 553 -31.21 9.64 23.77
N PRO A 554 -31.86 8.62 24.35
CA PRO A 554 -32.22 7.44 23.59
C PRO A 554 -33.13 7.80 22.41
N LYS A 555 -32.96 7.09 21.31
CA LYS A 555 -33.79 7.25 20.14
C LYS A 555 -35.15 6.57 20.26
N ASP A 556 -35.35 5.73 21.25
CA ASP A 556 -36.60 5.01 21.48
C ASP A 556 -37.74 5.96 21.87
N ALA A 557 -38.94 5.65 21.40
CA ALA A 557 -40.14 6.34 21.87
C ALA A 557 -40.33 6.17 23.37
N GLY A 558 -40.59 7.26 24.06
CA GLY A 558 -40.72 7.25 25.50
C GLY A 558 -40.65 8.64 26.12
N THR A 559 -40.80 8.70 27.44
CA THR A 559 -40.67 9.95 28.19
C THR A 559 -39.42 9.90 29.05
N TYR A 560 -38.58 10.93 28.91
CA TYR A 560 -37.29 11.04 29.59
C TYR A 560 -37.24 12.28 30.47
N THR A 561 -36.59 12.14 31.61
CA THR A 561 -36.23 13.25 32.48
C THR A 561 -34.76 13.61 32.24
N LEU A 562 -34.45 14.86 32.08
CA LEU A 562 -33.07 15.34 32.02
C LEU A 562 -32.52 15.40 33.45
N ARG A 563 -31.39 14.79 33.71
CA ARG A 563 -30.70 14.79 35.00
C ARG A 563 -29.32 15.42 34.85
N ILE A 564 -29.04 16.40 35.66
CA ILE A 564 -27.70 16.98 35.79
C ILE A 564 -27.07 16.34 37.03
N ILE A 565 -25.87 15.77 36.83
CA ILE A 565 -25.09 15.13 37.89
C ILE A 565 -23.82 15.92 38.08
N GLN A 566 -23.56 16.30 39.32
CA GLN A 566 -22.31 16.90 39.74
C GLN A 566 -21.61 16.03 40.77
N GLY A 567 -20.37 15.66 40.50
CA GLY A 567 -19.65 14.70 41.31
C GLY A 567 -20.41 13.37 41.47
N ASP A 568 -20.16 12.66 42.54
CA ASP A 568 -20.82 11.36 42.83
C ASP A 568 -22.18 11.46 43.54
N THR A 569 -22.55 12.63 44.07
CA THR A 569 -23.61 12.76 45.07
C THR A 569 -24.75 13.73 44.70
N VAL A 570 -24.52 14.75 43.89
CA VAL A 570 -25.58 15.72 43.57
C VAL A 570 -26.27 15.32 42.26
N ARG A 571 -27.59 15.06 42.35
CA ARG A 571 -28.45 14.71 41.21
C ARG A 571 -29.60 15.70 41.15
N ILE A 572 -29.69 16.45 40.06
CA ILE A 572 -30.74 17.45 39.85
C ILE A 572 -31.61 16.98 38.69
N ASP A 573 -32.83 16.61 38.94
CA ASP A 573 -33.81 16.26 37.93
C ASP A 573 -34.55 17.51 37.47
N ILE A 574 -34.51 17.74 36.14
CA ILE A 574 -35.23 18.84 35.52
C ILE A 574 -36.72 18.50 35.46
N PRO A 575 -37.61 19.39 35.95
CA PRO A 575 -39.06 19.10 36.06
C PRO A 575 -39.74 18.86 34.71
N GLU A 576 -39.28 19.55 33.67
CA GLU A 576 -39.78 19.39 32.33
C GLU A 576 -39.31 18.07 31.73
N LYS A 577 -40.21 17.33 31.10
CA LYS A 577 -39.92 16.04 30.49
C LYS A 577 -39.78 16.17 28.98
N ILE A 578 -38.93 15.34 28.41
CA ILE A 578 -38.76 15.16 26.97
C ILE A 578 -39.57 13.93 26.56
N THR A 579 -40.54 14.10 25.66
CA THR A 579 -41.30 12.96 25.11
C THR A 579 -40.94 12.72 23.66
N ILE A 580 -40.50 11.51 23.36
CA ILE A 580 -40.29 11.07 21.99
C ILE A 580 -41.49 10.24 21.57
N HIS A 581 -42.28 10.77 20.67
CA HIS A 581 -43.46 10.07 20.14
C HIS A 581 -43.07 9.01 19.10
N PRO A 582 -43.70 7.83 19.12
CA PRO A 582 -43.47 6.84 18.07
C PRO A 582 -43.94 7.40 16.73
N VAL A 583 -43.23 7.08 15.66
CA VAL A 583 -43.69 7.37 14.30
C VAL A 583 -44.87 6.46 14.01
N THR A 584 -46.01 7.04 13.71
CA THR A 584 -47.15 6.30 13.20
C THR A 584 -47.15 6.48 11.65
N ILE A 585 -46.82 5.40 10.94
CA ILE A 585 -46.92 5.40 9.49
C ILE A 585 -48.39 5.26 9.11
N THR A 586 -49.01 6.33 8.64
CA THR A 586 -50.39 6.35 8.15
C THR A 586 -50.41 6.16 6.64
N ASN A 587 -51.58 5.87 6.07
CA ASN A 587 -51.74 5.77 4.59
C ASN A 587 -51.25 7.04 3.87
N ASP A 588 -51.37 8.21 4.47
CA ASP A 588 -50.93 9.48 3.88
C ASP A 588 -49.43 9.63 3.96
N THR A 589 -48.77 9.21 5.05
CA THR A 589 -47.33 9.15 5.21
C THR A 589 -46.70 8.11 4.28
N PHE A 590 -47.36 6.97 4.09
CA PHE A 590 -46.95 5.91 3.17
C PHE A 590 -46.82 6.40 1.72
N GLN A 591 -47.77 7.22 1.22
CA GLN A 591 -47.75 7.75 -0.13
C GLN A 591 -46.57 8.73 -0.39
N ASN A 592 -46.05 9.36 0.64
CA ASN A 592 -45.00 10.36 0.53
C ASN A 592 -43.59 9.83 0.90
N GLU A 593 -43.52 8.82 1.76
CA GLU A 593 -42.26 8.31 2.32
C GLU A 593 -41.82 6.97 1.74
N LEU A 594 -42.74 6.18 1.19
CA LEU A 594 -42.48 4.90 0.54
C LEU A 594 -42.97 4.87 -0.91
N THR A 595 -42.11 4.41 -1.79
CA THR A 595 -42.49 4.09 -3.18
C THR A 595 -42.44 2.60 -3.37
N VAL A 596 -43.60 2.01 -3.68
CA VAL A 596 -43.74 0.59 -4.03
C VAL A 596 -43.88 0.48 -5.54
N THR A 597 -42.93 -0.21 -6.16
CA THR A 597 -42.95 -0.45 -7.61
C THR A 597 -43.26 -1.91 -7.87
N LEU A 598 -44.34 -2.15 -8.60
CA LEU A 598 -44.73 -3.47 -9.11
C LEU A 598 -44.18 -3.61 -10.54
N PRO A 599 -43.61 -4.76 -10.92
CA PRO A 599 -43.19 -4.98 -12.30
C PRO A 599 -44.43 -5.07 -13.20
N ALA A 600 -44.30 -4.54 -14.43
CA ALA A 600 -45.42 -4.42 -15.38
C ALA A 600 -46.00 -5.78 -15.86
N ASP A 601 -45.24 -6.83 -15.70
CA ASP A 601 -45.46 -8.20 -16.17
C ASP A 601 -45.72 -9.23 -15.06
N ALA A 602 -45.89 -8.79 -13.82
CA ALA A 602 -46.08 -9.68 -12.66
C ALA A 602 -47.48 -10.32 -12.58
N VAL A 603 -48.29 -10.27 -13.63
CA VAL A 603 -49.76 -10.43 -13.51
C VAL A 603 -50.31 -11.75 -14.07
N GLU A 604 -49.54 -12.61 -14.79
CA GLU A 604 -50.21 -13.66 -15.61
C GLU A 604 -49.72 -15.10 -15.50
N GLU A 605 -48.79 -15.50 -14.62
CA GLU A 605 -48.37 -16.91 -14.52
C GLU A 605 -48.68 -17.54 -13.16
N GLU A 606 -49.60 -18.52 -13.17
CA GLU A 606 -49.86 -19.36 -12.00
C GLU A 606 -48.60 -20.22 -11.64
N GLY A 607 -48.14 -20.13 -10.40
CA GLY A 607 -47.13 -21.03 -9.86
C GLY A 607 -45.77 -20.45 -9.61
N ASN A 608 -45.48 -19.20 -9.96
CA ASN A 608 -44.19 -18.52 -9.65
C ASN A 608 -44.31 -17.64 -8.40
N ASP A 609 -43.24 -17.60 -7.61
CA ASP A 609 -43.11 -16.67 -6.49
C ASP A 609 -42.84 -15.24 -7.00
N HIS A 610 -43.87 -14.39 -6.99
CA HIS A 610 -43.79 -13.01 -7.45
C HIS A 610 -43.30 -12.04 -6.39
N THR A 611 -43.02 -12.47 -5.15
CA THR A 611 -42.58 -11.61 -4.06
C THR A 611 -41.24 -10.94 -4.32
N ALA A 612 -40.35 -11.62 -5.04
CA ALA A 612 -39.02 -11.09 -5.39
C ALA A 612 -39.06 -9.90 -6.39
N ALA A 613 -40.21 -9.67 -7.03
CA ALA A 613 -40.37 -8.63 -8.06
C ALA A 613 -40.87 -7.29 -7.51
N VAL A 614 -41.32 -7.24 -6.25
CA VAL A 614 -41.77 -6.01 -5.59
C VAL A 614 -40.59 -5.21 -5.09
N THR A 615 -40.41 -4.01 -5.59
CA THR A 615 -39.36 -3.11 -5.10
C THR A 615 -39.97 -2.03 -4.22
N VAL A 616 -39.52 -1.93 -3.00
CA VAL A 616 -39.89 -0.88 -2.03
C VAL A 616 -38.74 0.07 -1.88
N ARG A 617 -38.95 1.36 -2.08
CA ARG A 617 -37.98 2.42 -1.81
C ARG A 617 -38.54 3.35 -0.75
N ALA A 618 -37.77 3.52 0.29
CA ALA A 618 -38.02 4.49 1.35
C ALA A 618 -37.36 5.83 0.99
N ASP A 619 -37.91 6.93 1.50
CA ASP A 619 -37.23 8.21 1.47
C ASP A 619 -35.94 8.19 2.30
N SER A 620 -35.18 9.31 2.30
CA SER A 620 -33.88 9.35 2.99
C SER A 620 -33.98 9.16 4.52
N ARG A 621 -35.07 9.62 5.14
CA ARG A 621 -35.29 9.50 6.59
C ARG A 621 -35.68 8.08 6.97
N LEU A 622 -36.68 7.52 6.30
CA LEU A 622 -37.14 6.17 6.56
C LEU A 622 -36.08 5.12 6.18
N ASN A 623 -35.30 5.36 5.13
CA ASN A 623 -34.20 4.49 4.74
C ASN A 623 -33.07 4.46 5.80
N ALA A 624 -32.78 5.58 6.46
CA ALA A 624 -31.83 5.62 7.56
C ALA A 624 -32.28 4.76 8.76
N LEU A 625 -33.55 4.78 9.10
CA LEU A 625 -34.13 3.96 10.19
C LEU A 625 -34.15 2.46 9.83
N LEU A 626 -34.41 2.13 8.57
CA LEU A 626 -34.35 0.74 8.08
C LEU A 626 -32.92 0.18 8.11
N GLN A 627 -31.91 1.02 7.81
CA GLN A 627 -30.49 0.61 7.85
C GLN A 627 -29.93 0.51 9.27
N SER A 628 -30.53 1.18 10.23
CA SER A 628 -30.14 1.08 11.65
C SER A 628 -30.73 -0.13 12.39
N ASP A 629 -31.50 -0.99 11.72
CA ASP A 629 -32.30 -2.09 12.31
C ASP A 629 -33.31 -1.62 13.39
N GLU A 630 -33.56 -0.32 13.48
CA GLU A 630 -34.53 0.24 14.45
C GLU A 630 -35.97 -0.02 14.05
N ILE A 631 -36.22 -0.19 12.75
CA ILE A 631 -37.52 -0.63 12.24
C ILE A 631 -37.34 -1.70 11.16
N LYS A 632 -38.32 -2.54 10.98
CA LYS A 632 -38.35 -3.56 9.92
C LYS A 632 -39.56 -3.36 9.05
N LEU A 633 -39.35 -3.45 7.73
CA LEU A 633 -40.44 -3.51 6.76
C LEU A 633 -40.79 -4.97 6.49
N GLU A 634 -42.04 -5.32 6.70
CA GLU A 634 -42.60 -6.61 6.36
C GLU A 634 -43.67 -6.42 5.30
N LEU A 635 -43.52 -7.08 4.18
CA LEU A 635 -44.52 -7.05 3.10
C LEU A 635 -45.56 -8.13 3.37
N VAL A 636 -46.77 -7.72 3.62
CA VAL A 636 -47.92 -8.61 3.82
C VAL A 636 -48.84 -8.53 2.60
N TYR A 637 -49.12 -9.66 2.00
CA TYR A 637 -50.01 -9.76 0.87
C TYR A 637 -51.43 -10.16 1.36
N LEU A 638 -52.42 -9.44 0.94
CA LEU A 638 -53.79 -9.75 1.28
C LEU A 638 -54.56 -10.18 0.02
N ASN A 639 -55.29 -11.30 0.10
CA ASN A 639 -56.22 -11.73 -0.96
C ASN A 639 -57.46 -10.83 -1.02
N ASP A 640 -58.35 -11.09 -1.95
CA ASP A 640 -59.59 -10.31 -2.15
C ASP A 640 -60.54 -10.34 -0.93
N MET A 641 -60.35 -11.27 0.01
CA MET A 641 -61.09 -11.36 1.25
C MET A 641 -60.41 -10.65 2.45
N GLY A 642 -59.23 -10.08 2.20
CA GLY A 642 -58.43 -9.40 3.20
C GLY A 642 -57.64 -10.35 4.13
N GLU A 643 -57.46 -11.61 3.74
CA GLU A 643 -56.68 -12.60 4.48
C GLU A 643 -55.21 -12.58 4.03
N GLU A 644 -54.27 -12.73 4.98
CA GLU A 644 -52.85 -12.78 4.70
C GLU A 644 -52.43 -14.03 3.93
N VAL A 645 -51.62 -13.84 2.87
CA VAL A 645 -51.02 -14.92 2.07
C VAL A 645 -49.52 -14.80 2.09
N VAL A 646 -48.86 -15.93 2.30
CA VAL A 646 -47.38 -15.94 2.50
C VAL A 646 -46.62 -15.60 1.21
N ALA A 647 -47.15 -15.92 0.03
CA ALA A 647 -46.67 -15.49 -1.28
C ALA A 647 -47.75 -15.82 -2.31
N PRO A 648 -48.21 -14.87 -3.12
CA PRO A 648 -49.24 -15.15 -4.13
C PRO A 648 -48.63 -16.03 -5.22
N THR A 649 -49.14 -17.27 -5.32
CA THR A 649 -48.76 -18.26 -6.33
C THR A 649 -49.88 -18.52 -7.35
N LYS A 650 -51.03 -17.87 -7.20
CA LYS A 650 -52.19 -18.00 -8.11
C LYS A 650 -52.50 -16.63 -8.71
N ALA A 651 -52.97 -16.64 -9.97
CA ALA A 651 -53.47 -15.43 -10.59
C ALA A 651 -54.69 -14.88 -9.79
N GLY A 652 -54.64 -13.63 -9.39
CA GLY A 652 -55.65 -12.98 -8.57
C GLY A 652 -55.32 -11.52 -8.29
N ARG A 653 -56.25 -10.82 -7.62
CA ARG A 653 -55.98 -9.48 -7.11
C ARG A 653 -55.49 -9.60 -5.69
N TYR A 654 -54.34 -9.00 -5.43
CA TYR A 654 -53.74 -8.94 -4.09
C TYR A 654 -53.50 -7.48 -3.71
N THR A 655 -53.67 -7.18 -2.45
CA THR A 655 -53.28 -5.88 -1.87
C THR A 655 -52.00 -6.06 -1.06
N VAL A 656 -51.02 -5.25 -1.35
CA VAL A 656 -49.81 -5.17 -0.50
C VAL A 656 -50.12 -4.20 0.61
N LYS A 657 -49.91 -4.62 1.86
CA LYS A 657 -50.15 -3.83 3.07
C LYS A 657 -48.84 -3.53 3.77
#